data_f050d690d93578fd8d16e6597fac6313
#
_entry.id   f050d690d93578fd8d16e6597fac6313
#
_cell.length_a   1.000
_cell.length_b   1.000
_cell.length_c   1.000
_cell.angle_alpha   90.00
_cell.angle_beta   90.00
_cell.angle_gamma   90.00
#
_symmetry.space_group_name_H-M   'P 1'
#
loop_
_entity.id
_entity.type
_entity.pdbx_description
1 polymer ?
#
loop_
_entity_poly.entity_id
_entity_poly.type
_entity_poly.pdbx_seq_one_letter_code
_entity_poly.pdbx_strand_id
1 'polypeptide(L)'
;MAPKETNKMGLPNLPSALGQIYPPDRFLTARAQLLPYESDALTVFRARPLAVVLPQTQEEVIETVRLCHREKLPFVARGSGTSLSGGSLPIEEGIVIGLNRLNRILELDPQERIAVVQPGVINLDVSSAAAPHNLYYAPDPSSQSVCTIGGNVAFNSGGAHCLLHGMTSNHVLGIKAVLPDGEIVRLGGRSLERIGPDLTGFYVGSEGLFGIALEITLRLVPRPETYRTLLAAYRSLEAAGEAVARIVAAGILPGAIEIMDRLALKAAEAAVHAGYPEGAAALLIVELEGESIEVDPEFASLQKIIEASGSYEIRVAQDEADRARIWKGRKGAFSSVGRLSPDYIVQDGVVPRSRLGEALAEIERLSSEFDIPVANVFHAGDGNLHPLILFDGNEEGALERAEELAGLIVRMCIRLGGSITGEHGIGMEKRAYLAEMFNRTDMENMIRIRRSLDPYELSNRTKMFPEMGEVPPLEAKPPAPAIGSTLQPKTVEEVCQSVRSFPSLVCRGGGSKPALSRASQTAQILDLSRLSGVLEYQPEEFTFTALAGTAVAQVQQILSQEGQYLPFDPVLAGRGATMGGTVAAGTSGSGRQRHGGIRDFLLGVSFVNGGGELVRGGAKVVKNAAGFDLPKLMIGSLGCLGVLVDLTFKVFPRPRRYVTLELERPNLADALEQLSRLKSSGFNLEAVDLEPPGKLWVRLGGNSETLSGRLDRLRNVLGRGEARTDEEESSLWQRATDFAWSPAGASLVKIPVTLALIPSLEEHLSQISCRRRYCSAGNLLWLAWTDALERLESILQTLGLGGLLLDGPGAGPFLGLRDGQVLTQRIKQALDSQGRFPDY
;
A
#
# COMPACT_ATOMS: atom_id res chain seq x y z
N MET A 1 9.55 -16.16 46.33
CA MET A 1 8.47 -15.25 46.72
C MET A 1 7.21 -15.72 46.06
N ALA A 2 6.15 -15.99 46.79
CA ALA A 2 4.88 -16.44 46.24
C ALA A 2 4.26 -15.35 45.34
N PRO A 3 3.65 -15.72 44.17
CA PRO A 3 3.02 -14.73 43.31
C PRO A 3 1.83 -14.10 44.04
N LYS A 4 1.78 -12.76 44.03
CA LYS A 4 0.63 -12.01 44.49
C LYS A 4 -0.57 -12.40 43.64
N GLU A 5 -1.62 -12.91 44.25
CA GLU A 5 -2.94 -13.04 43.64
C GLU A 5 -3.42 -11.65 43.18
N THR A 6 -3.30 -11.37 41.89
CA THR A 6 -3.94 -10.22 41.26
C THR A 6 -5.43 -10.48 41.24
N ASN A 7 -6.15 -9.56 41.81
CA ASN A 7 -7.62 -9.47 41.91
C ASN A 7 -8.26 -9.72 40.52
N LYS A 8 -8.83 -10.92 40.31
CA LYS A 8 -9.61 -11.26 39.11
C LYS A 8 -10.83 -10.34 39.08
N MET A 9 -10.79 -9.32 38.22
CA MET A 9 -12.02 -8.64 37.75
C MET A 9 -12.85 -9.67 37.00
N GLY A 10 -13.60 -10.50 37.74
CA GLY A 10 -14.61 -11.37 37.16
C GLY A 10 -15.73 -10.51 36.62
N LEU A 11 -15.94 -10.51 35.31
CA LEU A 11 -17.17 -10.03 34.67
C LEU A 11 -18.19 -11.16 34.83
N PRO A 12 -19.05 -11.17 35.87
CA PRO A 12 -19.93 -12.31 36.21
C PRO A 12 -20.97 -12.59 35.11
N ASN A 13 -21.21 -11.65 34.20
CA ASN A 13 -22.19 -11.77 33.13
C ASN A 13 -21.59 -12.12 31.73
N LEU A 14 -20.26 -12.14 31.57
CA LEU A 14 -19.64 -12.37 30.26
C LEU A 14 -20.03 -13.72 29.61
N PRO A 15 -19.97 -14.89 30.32
CA PRO A 15 -20.43 -16.15 29.75
C PRO A 15 -21.91 -16.13 29.34
N SER A 16 -22.76 -15.47 30.11
CA SER A 16 -24.19 -15.33 29.80
C SER A 16 -24.40 -14.45 28.57
N ALA A 17 -23.70 -13.33 28.47
CA ALA A 17 -23.86 -12.39 27.34
C ALA A 17 -23.34 -12.99 26.03
N LEU A 18 -22.16 -13.64 26.04
CA LEU A 18 -21.63 -14.33 24.84
C LEU A 18 -22.46 -15.56 24.48
N GLY A 19 -23.02 -16.27 25.48
CA GLY A 19 -23.93 -17.40 25.27
C GLY A 19 -25.27 -17.02 24.64
N GLN A 20 -25.66 -15.72 24.64
CA GLN A 20 -26.81 -15.23 23.87
C GLN A 20 -26.48 -15.02 22.38
N ILE A 21 -25.21 -14.76 22.05
CA ILE A 21 -24.75 -14.54 20.68
C ILE A 21 -24.33 -15.88 20.05
N TYR A 22 -23.68 -16.75 20.81
CA TYR A 22 -23.04 -17.95 20.31
C TYR A 22 -23.59 -19.24 20.96
N PRO A 23 -23.81 -20.30 20.19
CA PRO A 23 -24.03 -21.63 20.72
C PRO A 23 -22.73 -22.19 21.34
N PRO A 24 -22.81 -23.24 22.20
CA PRO A 24 -21.68 -23.77 22.93
C PRO A 24 -20.51 -24.29 22.09
N ASP A 25 -20.75 -24.73 20.86
CA ASP A 25 -19.70 -25.20 19.93
C ASP A 25 -18.90 -24.05 19.26
N ARG A 26 -19.38 -22.81 19.41
CA ARG A 26 -18.74 -21.59 18.88
C ARG A 26 -18.32 -20.59 19.97
N PHE A 27 -18.52 -20.94 21.24
CA PHE A 27 -18.06 -20.21 22.41
C PHE A 27 -17.15 -21.11 23.26
N LEU A 28 -15.85 -20.97 23.10
CA LEU A 28 -14.82 -21.85 23.65
C LEU A 28 -14.26 -21.25 24.95
N THR A 29 -14.31 -22.00 26.05
CA THR A 29 -13.81 -21.58 27.37
C THR A 29 -12.96 -22.66 28.05
N ALA A 30 -13.11 -23.95 27.62
CA ALA A 30 -12.34 -25.02 28.22
C ALA A 30 -10.88 -24.93 27.82
N ARG A 31 -9.97 -25.22 28.79
CA ARG A 31 -8.52 -25.12 28.60
C ARG A 31 -8.01 -25.82 27.34
N ALA A 32 -8.47 -27.04 27.07
CA ALA A 32 -8.07 -27.77 25.87
C ALA A 32 -8.52 -27.09 24.55
N GLN A 33 -9.65 -26.38 24.56
CA GLN A 33 -10.15 -25.65 23.41
C GLN A 33 -9.40 -24.33 23.16
N LEU A 34 -8.85 -23.70 24.22
CA LEU A 34 -8.10 -22.45 24.15
C LEU A 34 -6.66 -22.66 23.70
N LEU A 35 -6.07 -23.84 23.95
CA LEU A 35 -4.67 -24.12 23.68
C LEU A 35 -4.18 -23.76 22.26
N PRO A 36 -4.93 -24.04 21.16
CA PRO A 36 -4.54 -23.64 19.80
C PRO A 36 -4.51 -22.13 19.55
N TYR A 37 -5.08 -21.34 20.45
CA TYR A 37 -5.17 -19.90 20.37
C TYR A 37 -4.19 -19.17 21.29
N GLU A 38 -3.44 -19.89 22.16
CA GLU A 38 -2.51 -19.29 23.12
C GLU A 38 -1.23 -18.71 22.48
N SER A 39 -0.94 -19.03 21.20
CA SER A 39 0.18 -18.48 20.42
C SER A 39 -0.23 -18.21 18.98
N ASP A 40 0.58 -17.48 18.24
CA ASP A 40 0.53 -17.42 16.78
C ASP A 40 1.77 -18.14 16.17
N ALA A 41 2.17 -17.81 14.94
CA ALA A 41 3.33 -18.46 14.32
C ALA A 41 4.67 -18.02 14.94
N LEU A 42 4.70 -16.94 15.70
CA LEU A 42 5.82 -16.60 16.58
C LEU A 42 5.62 -17.31 17.93
N THR A 43 6.10 -18.53 18.01
CA THR A 43 5.80 -19.47 19.11
C THR A 43 6.45 -19.13 20.46
N VAL A 44 7.40 -18.19 20.47
CA VAL A 44 8.10 -17.73 21.70
C VAL A 44 7.18 -17.02 22.69
N PHE A 45 6.11 -16.39 22.20
CA PHE A 45 5.11 -15.74 23.06
C PHE A 45 3.87 -16.60 23.24
N ARG A 46 3.37 -16.64 24.47
CA ARG A 46 2.11 -17.33 24.81
C ARG A 46 1.30 -16.49 25.79
N ALA A 47 -0.01 -16.42 25.52
CA ALA A 47 -0.97 -15.79 26.43
C ALA A 47 -2.30 -16.53 26.32
N ARG A 48 -3.01 -16.71 27.45
CA ARG A 48 -4.30 -17.43 27.44
C ARG A 48 -5.45 -16.41 27.44
N PRO A 49 -6.34 -16.44 26.43
CA PRO A 49 -7.53 -15.60 26.45
C PRO A 49 -8.57 -16.08 27.48
N LEU A 50 -9.49 -15.21 27.86
CA LEU A 50 -10.65 -15.59 28.69
C LEU A 50 -11.58 -16.55 27.92
N ALA A 51 -11.76 -16.31 26.62
CA ALA A 51 -12.59 -17.10 25.74
C ALA A 51 -12.17 -16.91 24.27
N VAL A 52 -12.64 -17.81 23.42
CA VAL A 52 -12.60 -17.69 21.95
C VAL A 52 -14.02 -17.80 21.43
N VAL A 53 -14.42 -16.85 20.57
CA VAL A 53 -15.69 -16.90 19.84
C VAL A 53 -15.44 -17.08 18.34
N LEU A 54 -16.31 -17.86 17.68
CA LEU A 54 -16.18 -18.25 16.27
C LEU A 54 -17.41 -17.77 15.46
N PRO A 55 -17.49 -16.47 15.10
CA PRO A 55 -18.61 -15.92 14.35
C PRO A 55 -18.73 -16.55 12.95
N GLN A 56 -19.97 -16.71 12.49
CA GLN A 56 -20.35 -17.17 11.13
C GLN A 56 -21.01 -16.06 10.31
N THR A 57 -21.45 -14.99 10.96
CA THR A 57 -22.06 -13.83 10.31
C THR A 57 -21.38 -12.53 10.72
N GLN A 58 -21.57 -11.49 9.92
CA GLN A 58 -21.05 -10.15 10.24
C GLN A 58 -21.73 -9.57 11.49
N GLU A 59 -23.02 -9.85 11.63
CA GLU A 59 -23.84 -9.41 12.76
C GLU A 59 -23.30 -9.96 14.09
N GLU A 60 -22.89 -11.22 14.12
CA GLU A 60 -22.25 -11.83 15.31
C GLU A 60 -20.94 -11.11 15.67
N VAL A 61 -20.12 -10.72 14.68
CA VAL A 61 -18.90 -9.92 14.92
C VAL A 61 -19.27 -8.56 15.50
N ILE A 62 -20.23 -7.85 14.88
CA ILE A 62 -20.65 -6.51 15.28
C ILE A 62 -21.20 -6.53 16.72
N GLU A 63 -22.08 -7.47 17.04
CA GLU A 63 -22.65 -7.60 18.40
C GLU A 63 -21.58 -7.96 19.43
N THR A 64 -20.58 -8.77 19.06
CA THR A 64 -19.44 -9.07 19.94
C THR A 64 -18.59 -7.85 20.21
N VAL A 65 -18.27 -7.06 19.19
CA VAL A 65 -17.50 -5.81 19.36
C VAL A 65 -18.26 -4.80 20.21
N ARG A 66 -19.59 -4.66 19.99
CA ARG A 66 -20.46 -3.82 20.82
C ARG A 66 -20.48 -4.27 22.27
N LEU A 67 -20.54 -5.59 22.52
CA LEU A 67 -20.44 -6.16 23.87
C LEU A 67 -19.07 -5.81 24.48
N CYS A 68 -17.98 -6.03 23.75
CA CYS A 68 -16.64 -5.68 24.22
C CYS A 68 -16.52 -4.19 24.57
N HIS A 69 -17.06 -3.32 23.73
CA HIS A 69 -17.05 -1.88 24.00
C HIS A 69 -17.83 -1.51 25.26
N ARG A 70 -19.04 -2.05 25.43
CA ARG A 70 -19.90 -1.79 26.60
C ARG A 70 -19.27 -2.28 27.90
N GLU A 71 -18.69 -3.47 27.88
CA GLU A 71 -18.08 -4.11 29.06
C GLU A 71 -16.59 -3.71 29.27
N LYS A 72 -16.02 -2.88 28.38
CA LYS A 72 -14.58 -2.52 28.36
C LYS A 72 -13.66 -3.76 28.26
N LEU A 73 -14.10 -4.77 27.54
CA LEU A 73 -13.41 -6.03 27.36
C LEU A 73 -12.46 -5.95 26.16
N PRO A 74 -11.14 -6.13 26.33
CA PRO A 74 -10.21 -6.20 25.23
C PRO A 74 -10.50 -7.39 24.32
N PHE A 75 -10.21 -7.24 23.03
CA PHE A 75 -10.37 -8.33 22.06
C PHE A 75 -9.23 -8.33 21.03
N VAL A 76 -8.98 -9.53 20.48
CA VAL A 76 -8.05 -9.74 19.38
C VAL A 76 -8.80 -10.44 18.24
N ALA A 77 -8.86 -9.80 17.08
CA ALA A 77 -9.34 -10.45 15.86
C ALA A 77 -8.26 -11.41 15.33
N ARG A 78 -8.63 -12.64 14.96
CA ARG A 78 -7.69 -13.65 14.51
C ARG A 78 -8.21 -14.37 13.26
N GLY A 79 -7.39 -14.39 12.20
CA GLY A 79 -7.56 -15.31 11.08
C GLY A 79 -6.92 -16.66 11.38
N SER A 80 -6.02 -17.13 10.52
CA SER A 80 -5.34 -18.43 10.72
C SER A 80 -4.20 -18.40 11.75
N GLY A 81 -3.84 -17.23 12.28
CA GLY A 81 -2.77 -17.10 13.28
C GLY A 81 -1.36 -17.26 12.71
N THR A 82 -1.15 -16.89 11.46
CA THR A 82 0.14 -16.99 10.74
C THR A 82 1.07 -15.79 10.98
N SER A 83 0.73 -14.85 11.87
CA SER A 83 1.59 -13.71 12.21
C SER A 83 2.94 -14.19 12.79
N LEU A 84 4.03 -13.58 12.31
CA LEU A 84 5.40 -13.85 12.75
C LEU A 84 5.94 -12.78 13.71
N SER A 85 5.08 -11.84 14.15
CA SER A 85 5.45 -10.75 15.07
C SER A 85 4.65 -10.74 16.38
N GLY A 86 3.87 -11.78 16.66
CA GLY A 86 2.98 -11.83 17.84
C GLY A 86 1.75 -10.93 17.69
N GLY A 87 1.40 -10.55 16.47
CA GLY A 87 0.32 -9.60 16.22
C GLY A 87 -1.08 -10.16 16.42
N SER A 88 -1.26 -11.49 16.35
CA SER A 88 -2.51 -12.17 16.66
C SER A 88 -2.47 -12.91 18.02
N LEU A 89 -1.45 -12.64 18.82
CA LEU A 89 -1.33 -13.17 20.18
C LEU A 89 -2.49 -12.68 21.04
N PRO A 90 -3.19 -13.55 21.79
CA PRO A 90 -4.30 -13.12 22.64
C PRO A 90 -3.85 -12.22 23.81
N ILE A 91 -4.81 -11.65 24.50
CA ILE A 91 -4.66 -10.85 25.72
C ILE A 91 -5.30 -11.63 26.85
N GLU A 92 -4.62 -11.77 28.01
CA GLU A 92 -5.09 -12.60 29.13
C GLU A 92 -6.44 -12.14 29.68
N GLU A 93 -6.69 -10.80 29.70
CA GLU A 93 -7.95 -10.23 30.18
C GLU A 93 -8.98 -10.03 29.05
N GLY A 94 -8.71 -10.57 27.85
CA GLY A 94 -9.52 -10.36 26.65
C GLY A 94 -10.04 -11.63 26.02
N ILE A 95 -10.77 -11.46 24.92
CA ILE A 95 -11.27 -12.57 24.12
C ILE A 95 -10.62 -12.57 22.72
N VAL A 96 -10.61 -13.76 22.10
CA VAL A 96 -10.26 -13.91 20.69
C VAL A 96 -11.54 -14.02 19.86
N ILE A 97 -11.63 -13.24 18.78
CA ILE A 97 -12.68 -13.32 17.77
C ILE A 97 -12.10 -14.01 16.54
N GLY A 98 -12.37 -15.30 16.39
CA GLY A 98 -11.83 -16.15 15.32
C GLY A 98 -12.63 -16.02 14.04
N LEU A 99 -12.09 -15.40 13.00
CA LEU A 99 -12.79 -15.02 11.77
C LEU A 99 -12.79 -16.10 10.68
N ASN A 100 -12.19 -17.26 10.91
CA ASN A 100 -12.02 -18.33 9.91
C ASN A 100 -13.33 -18.86 9.31
N ARG A 101 -14.46 -18.71 10.01
CA ARG A 101 -15.78 -19.14 9.52
C ARG A 101 -16.46 -18.10 8.62
N LEU A 102 -15.93 -16.88 8.54
CA LEU A 102 -16.31 -15.84 7.59
C LEU A 102 -15.44 -15.96 6.34
N ASN A 103 -15.58 -17.01 5.57
CA ASN A 103 -14.66 -17.45 4.52
C ASN A 103 -15.30 -17.54 3.12
N ARG A 104 -16.34 -16.75 2.85
CA ARG A 104 -16.99 -16.75 1.55
C ARG A 104 -16.45 -15.67 0.63
N ILE A 105 -16.22 -16.03 -0.63
CA ILE A 105 -16.13 -15.07 -1.74
C ILE A 105 -17.56 -14.66 -2.06
N LEU A 106 -17.89 -13.39 -1.77
CA LEU A 106 -19.26 -12.87 -1.89
C LEU A 106 -19.59 -12.53 -3.33
N GLU A 107 -18.59 -12.04 -4.07
CA GLU A 107 -18.70 -11.65 -5.47
C GLU A 107 -17.37 -11.85 -6.18
N LEU A 108 -17.43 -12.27 -7.44
CA LEU A 108 -16.31 -12.24 -8.39
C LEU A 108 -16.80 -11.58 -9.68
N ASP A 109 -16.24 -10.43 -10.01
CA ASP A 109 -16.55 -9.67 -11.23
C ASP A 109 -15.31 -9.61 -12.15
N PRO A 110 -15.22 -10.48 -13.14
CA PRO A 110 -14.09 -10.51 -14.06
C PRO A 110 -13.99 -9.28 -14.96
N GLN A 111 -15.11 -8.61 -15.27
CA GLN A 111 -15.12 -7.42 -16.14
C GLN A 111 -14.53 -6.22 -15.42
N GLU A 112 -14.88 -6.02 -14.15
CA GLU A 112 -14.28 -4.98 -13.31
C GLU A 112 -12.95 -5.42 -12.69
N ARG A 113 -12.58 -6.72 -12.79
CA ARG A 113 -11.40 -7.32 -12.16
C ARG A 113 -11.39 -7.12 -10.64
N ILE A 114 -12.48 -7.44 -10.01
CA ILE A 114 -12.61 -7.36 -8.56
C ILE A 114 -13.15 -8.67 -7.98
N ALA A 115 -12.79 -8.89 -6.70
CA ALA A 115 -13.44 -9.87 -5.85
C ALA A 115 -13.87 -9.19 -4.54
N VAL A 116 -15.08 -9.46 -4.08
CA VAL A 116 -15.56 -9.05 -2.75
C VAL A 116 -15.54 -10.28 -1.86
N VAL A 117 -14.77 -10.20 -0.77
CA VAL A 117 -14.51 -11.37 0.09
C VAL A 117 -14.75 -11.08 1.56
N GLN A 118 -15.05 -12.11 2.33
CA GLN A 118 -15.06 -12.08 3.79
C GLN A 118 -13.62 -12.21 4.34
N PRO A 119 -13.33 -11.72 5.56
CA PRO A 119 -11.97 -11.66 6.10
C PRO A 119 -11.30 -13.01 6.32
N GLY A 120 -12.05 -14.10 6.51
CA GLY A 120 -11.54 -15.45 6.71
C GLY A 120 -11.24 -16.23 5.42
N VAL A 121 -11.44 -15.64 4.23
CA VAL A 121 -11.08 -16.26 2.95
C VAL A 121 -9.55 -16.43 2.90
N ILE A 122 -9.09 -17.63 2.50
CA ILE A 122 -7.67 -17.91 2.31
C ILE A 122 -7.15 -17.14 1.09
N ASN A 123 -5.95 -16.58 1.20
CA ASN A 123 -5.35 -15.76 0.15
C ASN A 123 -5.34 -16.49 -1.21
N LEU A 124 -4.84 -17.73 -1.26
CA LEU A 124 -4.72 -18.53 -2.47
C LEU A 124 -6.09 -18.88 -3.09
N ASP A 125 -7.15 -18.99 -2.28
CA ASP A 125 -8.49 -19.33 -2.77
C ASP A 125 -9.06 -18.24 -3.68
N VAL A 126 -8.69 -16.96 -3.43
CA VAL A 126 -9.06 -15.85 -4.31
C VAL A 126 -8.48 -16.04 -5.71
N SER A 127 -7.19 -16.37 -5.79
CA SER A 127 -6.50 -16.64 -7.06
C SER A 127 -7.06 -17.88 -7.75
N SER A 128 -7.40 -18.92 -6.98
CA SER A 128 -8.01 -20.16 -7.51
C SER A 128 -9.39 -19.89 -8.10
N ALA A 129 -10.21 -19.07 -7.44
CA ALA A 129 -11.53 -18.69 -7.93
C ALA A 129 -11.46 -17.79 -9.18
N ALA A 130 -10.45 -16.93 -9.27
CA ALA A 130 -10.25 -16.02 -10.40
C ALA A 130 -9.58 -16.68 -11.63
N ALA A 131 -8.90 -17.82 -11.44
CA ALA A 131 -8.13 -18.51 -12.48
C ALA A 131 -8.93 -18.87 -13.76
N PRO A 132 -10.19 -19.32 -13.71
CA PRO A 132 -11.00 -19.58 -14.91
C PRO A 132 -11.21 -18.36 -15.80
N HIS A 133 -11.01 -17.15 -15.27
CA HIS A 133 -11.12 -15.87 -15.97
C HIS A 133 -9.77 -15.28 -16.37
N ASN A 134 -8.70 -16.08 -16.28
CA ASN A 134 -7.32 -15.63 -16.52
C ASN A 134 -6.90 -14.45 -15.62
N LEU A 135 -7.41 -14.42 -14.38
CA LEU A 135 -7.12 -13.43 -13.35
C LEU A 135 -6.49 -14.08 -12.12
N TYR A 136 -5.82 -13.28 -11.29
CA TYR A 136 -5.32 -13.71 -9.98
C TYR A 136 -5.21 -12.53 -9.01
N TYR A 137 -5.04 -12.83 -7.72
CA TYR A 137 -4.72 -11.88 -6.66
C TYR A 137 -3.21 -11.87 -6.47
N ALA A 138 -2.56 -10.74 -6.74
CA ALA A 138 -1.11 -10.65 -6.86
C ALA A 138 -0.32 -10.77 -5.54
N PRO A 139 -0.75 -10.20 -4.39
CA PRO A 139 0.00 -10.37 -3.14
C PRO A 139 0.11 -11.84 -2.75
N ASP A 140 1.35 -12.35 -2.65
CA ASP A 140 1.66 -13.79 -2.52
C ASP A 140 2.57 -14.11 -1.33
N PRO A 141 2.17 -13.78 -0.09
CA PRO A 141 2.99 -14.11 1.07
C PRO A 141 3.31 -15.62 1.11
N SER A 142 4.44 -16.00 1.69
CA SER A 142 4.86 -17.41 1.77
C SER A 142 3.79 -18.31 2.41
N SER A 143 2.96 -17.75 3.28
CA SER A 143 1.82 -18.40 3.92
C SER A 143 0.50 -18.36 3.11
N GLN A 144 0.50 -17.97 1.84
CA GLN A 144 -0.71 -17.74 1.03
C GLN A 144 -1.72 -18.90 1.00
N SER A 145 -1.26 -20.14 1.19
CA SER A 145 -2.12 -21.34 1.25
C SER A 145 -2.88 -21.48 2.59
N VAL A 146 -2.57 -20.65 3.58
CA VAL A 146 -3.11 -20.75 4.94
C VAL A 146 -3.58 -19.40 5.47
N CYS A 147 -2.87 -18.30 5.18
CA CYS A 147 -3.21 -16.99 5.68
C CYS A 147 -4.53 -16.48 5.10
N THR A 148 -5.22 -15.63 5.85
CA THR A 148 -6.52 -15.07 5.47
C THR A 148 -6.39 -13.65 4.93
N ILE A 149 -7.31 -13.24 4.05
CA ILE A 149 -7.36 -11.88 3.49
C ILE A 149 -7.49 -10.82 4.60
N GLY A 150 -8.29 -11.08 5.66
CA GLY A 150 -8.38 -10.17 6.80
C GLY A 150 -7.05 -10.00 7.54
N GLY A 151 -6.25 -11.09 7.65
CA GLY A 151 -4.89 -11.03 8.18
C GLY A 151 -3.95 -10.24 7.27
N ASN A 152 -4.03 -10.46 5.94
CA ASN A 152 -3.24 -9.70 4.99
C ASN A 152 -3.56 -8.18 5.04
N VAL A 153 -4.83 -7.81 5.19
CA VAL A 153 -5.26 -6.41 5.37
C VAL A 153 -4.70 -5.84 6.68
N ALA A 154 -4.78 -6.60 7.80
CA ALA A 154 -4.31 -6.11 9.09
C ALA A 154 -2.80 -5.79 9.09
N PHE A 155 -1.98 -6.58 8.38
CA PHE A 155 -0.51 -6.46 8.38
C PHE A 155 0.06 -5.83 7.11
N ASN A 156 -0.77 -5.48 6.12
CA ASN A 156 -0.30 -5.06 4.81
C ASN A 156 0.67 -6.08 4.20
N SER A 157 0.30 -7.36 4.24
CA SER A 157 1.20 -8.46 3.85
C SER A 157 1.68 -8.31 2.40
N GLY A 158 2.93 -8.69 2.18
CA GLY A 158 3.59 -8.67 0.88
C GLY A 158 3.82 -10.07 0.31
N GLY A 159 4.99 -10.26 -0.30
CA GLY A 159 5.45 -11.50 -0.91
C GLY A 159 6.59 -11.24 -1.88
N ALA A 160 6.94 -12.26 -2.67
CA ALA A 160 8.06 -12.21 -3.62
C ALA A 160 7.83 -11.23 -4.79
N HIS A 161 6.58 -11.01 -5.20
CA HIS A 161 6.21 -10.19 -6.36
C HIS A 161 5.88 -8.74 -6.03
N CYS A 162 6.21 -8.26 -4.83
CA CYS A 162 5.89 -6.90 -4.39
C CYS A 162 6.64 -5.81 -5.17
N LEU A 163 7.82 -6.10 -5.70
CA LEU A 163 8.59 -5.14 -6.49
C LEU A 163 7.77 -4.58 -7.66
N LEU A 164 7.10 -5.45 -8.40
CA LEU A 164 6.26 -5.10 -9.55
C LEU A 164 4.81 -4.78 -9.15
N HIS A 165 4.19 -5.61 -8.31
CA HIS A 165 2.75 -5.54 -8.04
C HIS A 165 2.40 -4.77 -6.77
N GLY A 166 3.35 -4.53 -5.87
CA GLY A 166 3.11 -3.91 -4.58
C GLY A 166 2.55 -4.89 -3.54
N MET A 167 2.16 -4.35 -2.40
CA MET A 167 1.67 -5.06 -1.21
C MET A 167 0.13 -5.13 -1.20
N THR A 168 -0.45 -5.70 -0.16
CA THR A 168 -1.92 -5.77 0.03
C THR A 168 -2.60 -4.42 -0.15
N SER A 169 -2.03 -3.32 0.36
CA SER A 169 -2.61 -1.97 0.23
C SER A 169 -2.80 -1.51 -1.21
N ASN A 170 -1.99 -1.98 -2.16
CA ASN A 170 -2.11 -1.68 -3.59
C ASN A 170 -3.27 -2.42 -4.26
N HIS A 171 -3.79 -3.47 -3.61
CA HIS A 171 -4.85 -4.34 -4.14
C HIS A 171 -6.17 -4.28 -3.38
N VAL A 172 -6.24 -3.53 -2.27
CA VAL A 172 -7.50 -3.30 -1.54
C VAL A 172 -8.15 -2.01 -2.06
N LEU A 173 -9.33 -2.14 -2.67
CA LEU A 173 -10.11 -1.04 -3.21
C LEU A 173 -11.13 -0.49 -2.20
N GLY A 174 -11.73 -1.37 -1.40
CA GLY A 174 -12.73 -0.98 -0.41
C GLY A 174 -12.77 -1.91 0.78
N ILE A 175 -13.22 -1.39 1.90
CA ILE A 175 -13.37 -2.13 3.17
C ILE A 175 -14.69 -1.72 3.81
N LYS A 176 -15.49 -2.71 4.24
CA LYS A 176 -16.53 -2.52 5.26
C LYS A 176 -15.96 -3.02 6.57
N ALA A 177 -15.91 -2.18 7.60
CA ALA A 177 -15.33 -2.53 8.90
C ALA A 177 -16.27 -2.16 10.04
N VAL A 178 -16.11 -2.85 11.17
CA VAL A 178 -16.66 -2.45 12.47
C VAL A 178 -15.53 -1.85 13.31
N LEU A 179 -15.69 -0.61 13.72
CA LEU A 179 -14.77 0.10 14.62
C LEU A 179 -14.85 -0.45 16.06
N PRO A 180 -13.88 -0.17 16.93
CA PRO A 180 -13.86 -0.70 18.30
C PRO A 180 -15.05 -0.31 19.17
N ASP A 181 -15.79 0.74 18.81
CA ASP A 181 -17.05 1.15 19.46
C ASP A 181 -18.32 0.49 18.89
N GLY A 182 -18.17 -0.34 17.85
CA GLY A 182 -19.27 -1.03 17.19
C GLY A 182 -19.94 -0.25 16.05
N GLU A 183 -19.38 0.94 15.68
CA GLU A 183 -19.82 1.68 14.50
C GLU A 183 -19.34 0.99 13.22
N ILE A 184 -20.19 0.99 12.18
CA ILE A 184 -19.87 0.39 10.89
C ILE A 184 -19.46 1.50 9.93
N VAL A 185 -18.27 1.33 9.31
CA VAL A 185 -17.75 2.26 8.32
C VAL A 185 -17.53 1.57 6.97
N ARG A 186 -17.70 2.34 5.89
CA ARG A 186 -17.29 1.95 4.54
C ARG A 186 -16.17 2.87 4.09
N LEU A 187 -15.10 2.30 3.56
CA LEU A 187 -13.89 2.98 3.13
C LEU A 187 -13.59 2.59 1.69
N GLY A 188 -13.43 3.56 0.80
CA GLY A 188 -13.20 3.29 -0.62
C GLY A 188 -14.42 2.69 -1.32
N GLY A 189 -14.20 1.88 -2.34
CA GLY A 189 -15.29 1.30 -3.14
C GLY A 189 -14.79 0.32 -4.19
N ARG A 190 -15.37 0.36 -5.38
CA ARG A 190 -15.04 -0.55 -6.50
C ARG A 190 -14.09 0.10 -7.52
N SER A 191 -14.03 1.44 -7.56
CA SER A 191 -13.14 2.16 -8.47
C SER A 191 -11.69 2.13 -7.98
N LEU A 192 -10.75 2.19 -8.92
CA LEU A 192 -9.33 2.43 -8.63
C LEU A 192 -9.08 3.82 -8.05
N GLU A 193 -10.00 4.79 -8.29
CA GLU A 193 -9.91 6.17 -7.82
C GLU A 193 -10.77 6.45 -6.59
N ARG A 194 -10.42 7.51 -5.88
CA ARG A 194 -11.09 7.97 -4.66
C ARG A 194 -11.17 9.49 -4.62
N ILE A 195 -12.02 9.98 -3.75
CA ILE A 195 -12.08 11.41 -3.34
C ILE A 195 -11.89 11.49 -1.84
N GLY A 196 -11.23 12.55 -1.37
CA GLY A 196 -10.85 12.69 0.03
C GLY A 196 -9.66 11.81 0.44
N PRO A 197 -9.33 11.75 1.75
CA PRO A 197 -8.22 10.99 2.28
C PRO A 197 -8.26 9.50 1.93
N ASP A 198 -7.11 8.89 1.66
CA ASP A 198 -7.04 7.45 1.39
C ASP A 198 -7.16 6.62 2.68
N LEU A 199 -8.37 6.61 3.24
CA LEU A 199 -8.69 5.88 4.46
C LEU A 199 -8.57 4.36 4.29
N THR A 200 -8.78 3.83 3.09
CA THR A 200 -8.60 2.41 2.79
C THR A 200 -7.14 2.01 2.94
N GLY A 201 -6.23 2.78 2.33
CA GLY A 201 -4.79 2.55 2.46
C GLY A 201 -4.30 2.76 3.89
N PHE A 202 -4.87 3.72 4.61
CA PHE A 202 -4.56 3.99 6.01
C PHE A 202 -5.05 2.88 6.96
N TYR A 203 -6.19 2.23 6.67
CA TYR A 203 -6.72 1.12 7.46
C TYR A 203 -5.89 -0.16 7.28
N VAL A 204 -5.37 -0.41 6.08
CA VAL A 204 -4.49 -1.55 5.78
C VAL A 204 -3.16 -1.35 6.52
N GLY A 205 -2.69 -2.38 7.22
CA GLY A 205 -1.49 -2.31 8.06
C GLY A 205 -1.71 -1.75 9.46
N SER A 206 -2.97 -1.57 9.88
CA SER A 206 -3.30 -1.11 11.25
C SER A 206 -3.16 -2.18 12.34
N GLU A 207 -2.76 -3.38 12.01
CA GLU A 207 -2.61 -4.54 12.91
C GLU A 207 -3.86 -4.80 13.79
N GLY A 208 -5.04 -4.53 13.23
CA GLY A 208 -6.32 -4.71 13.96
C GLY A 208 -6.60 -3.65 15.04
N LEU A 209 -5.81 -2.58 15.12
CA LEU A 209 -6.02 -1.50 16.10
C LEU A 209 -7.23 -0.62 15.79
N PHE A 210 -7.70 -0.61 14.53
CA PHE A 210 -8.86 0.18 14.09
C PHE A 210 -10.15 -0.62 14.02
N GLY A 211 -10.16 -1.85 14.57
CA GLY A 211 -11.32 -2.73 14.55
C GLY A 211 -11.19 -3.89 13.56
N ILE A 212 -12.32 -4.40 13.06
CA ILE A 212 -12.38 -5.65 12.29
C ILE A 212 -12.96 -5.41 10.90
N ALA A 213 -12.24 -5.79 9.85
CA ALA A 213 -12.77 -5.83 8.49
C ALA A 213 -13.83 -6.93 8.37
N LEU A 214 -14.97 -6.61 7.77
CA LEU A 214 -16.12 -7.51 7.58
C LEU A 214 -16.29 -7.95 6.11
N GLU A 215 -16.03 -7.02 5.17
CA GLU A 215 -15.97 -7.23 3.73
C GLU A 215 -14.79 -6.49 3.14
N ILE A 216 -14.10 -7.10 2.19
CA ILE A 216 -12.92 -6.55 1.54
C ILE A 216 -13.10 -6.66 0.03
N THR A 217 -13.02 -5.51 -0.66
CA THR A 217 -13.04 -5.45 -2.13
C THR A 217 -11.60 -5.47 -2.63
N LEU A 218 -11.23 -6.51 -3.37
CA LEU A 218 -9.89 -6.75 -3.89
C LEU A 218 -9.82 -6.45 -5.38
N ARG A 219 -8.70 -5.86 -5.81
CA ARG A 219 -8.30 -5.75 -7.21
C ARG A 219 -7.67 -7.06 -7.65
N LEU A 220 -8.12 -7.59 -8.79
CA LEU A 220 -7.51 -8.70 -9.49
C LEU A 220 -6.69 -8.20 -10.67
N VAL A 221 -5.61 -8.92 -11.01
CA VAL A 221 -4.76 -8.61 -12.15
C VAL A 221 -4.80 -9.73 -13.18
N PRO A 222 -4.65 -9.45 -14.49
CA PRO A 222 -4.54 -10.48 -15.51
C PRO A 222 -3.30 -11.33 -15.29
N ARG A 223 -3.38 -12.62 -15.57
CA ARG A 223 -2.20 -13.48 -15.61
C ARG A 223 -1.30 -13.05 -16.76
N PRO A 224 0.01 -12.94 -16.54
CA PRO A 224 0.96 -12.66 -17.60
C PRO A 224 0.92 -13.73 -18.70
N GLU A 225 1.25 -13.33 -19.92
CA GLU A 225 1.36 -14.24 -21.06
C GLU A 225 2.51 -15.22 -20.86
N THR A 226 3.62 -14.76 -20.30
CA THR A 226 4.83 -15.56 -20.08
C THR A 226 5.53 -15.20 -18.79
N TYR A 227 6.26 -16.18 -18.27
CA TYR A 227 7.25 -16.02 -17.21
C TYR A 227 8.60 -16.49 -17.73
N ARG A 228 9.69 -15.82 -17.35
CA ARG A 228 11.06 -16.22 -17.58
C ARG A 228 11.81 -16.20 -16.26
N THR A 229 12.15 -17.39 -15.75
CA THR A 229 12.83 -17.54 -14.46
C THR A 229 14.27 -18.01 -14.67
N LEU A 230 15.21 -17.33 -14.02
CA LEU A 230 16.64 -17.60 -14.05
C LEU A 230 17.14 -17.85 -12.64
N LEU A 231 18.01 -18.86 -12.49
CA LEU A 231 18.83 -19.11 -11.30
C LEU A 231 20.28 -18.72 -11.59
N ALA A 232 20.94 -18.03 -10.67
CA ALA A 232 22.38 -17.75 -10.74
C ALA A 232 23.05 -18.09 -9.43
N ALA A 233 24.10 -18.92 -9.48
CA ALA A 233 24.86 -19.33 -8.29
C ALA A 233 26.14 -18.51 -8.13
N TYR A 234 26.42 -18.08 -6.90
CA TYR A 234 27.56 -17.25 -6.56
C TYR A 234 28.42 -17.88 -5.47
N ARG A 235 29.73 -17.51 -5.45
CA ARG A 235 30.70 -17.94 -4.44
C ARG A 235 30.69 -17.09 -3.17
N SER A 236 29.99 -15.94 -3.18
CA SER A 236 29.78 -15.06 -2.03
C SER A 236 28.39 -14.44 -2.07
N LEU A 237 27.85 -14.11 -0.90
CA LEU A 237 26.57 -13.44 -0.73
C LEU A 237 26.64 -11.99 -1.24
N GLU A 238 27.78 -11.33 -1.04
CA GLU A 238 28.05 -9.98 -1.50
C GLU A 238 27.94 -9.85 -3.05
N ALA A 239 28.54 -10.80 -3.81
CA ALA A 239 28.47 -10.79 -5.26
C ALA A 239 27.00 -10.95 -5.78
N ALA A 240 26.18 -11.74 -5.08
CA ALA A 240 24.77 -11.84 -5.41
C ALA A 240 24.02 -10.52 -5.15
N GLY A 241 24.33 -9.83 -4.04
CA GLY A 241 23.77 -8.51 -3.72
C GLY A 241 24.16 -7.44 -4.75
N GLU A 242 25.43 -7.42 -5.20
CA GLU A 242 25.87 -6.52 -6.27
C GLU A 242 25.16 -6.78 -7.61
N ALA A 243 24.89 -8.05 -7.93
CA ALA A 243 24.14 -8.40 -9.13
C ALA A 243 22.71 -7.80 -9.10
N VAL A 244 22.03 -7.81 -7.95
CA VAL A 244 20.73 -7.16 -7.77
C VAL A 244 20.81 -5.66 -8.06
N ALA A 245 21.79 -4.97 -7.51
CA ALA A 245 22.00 -3.54 -7.75
C ALA A 245 22.22 -3.24 -9.25
N ARG A 246 22.99 -4.07 -9.96
CA ARG A 246 23.24 -3.93 -11.41
C ARG A 246 21.97 -4.16 -12.26
N ILE A 247 21.12 -5.14 -11.90
CA ILE A 247 19.85 -5.39 -12.58
C ILE A 247 18.96 -4.16 -12.49
N VAL A 248 18.79 -3.63 -11.27
CA VAL A 248 17.96 -2.45 -11.03
C VAL A 248 18.53 -1.22 -11.73
N ALA A 249 19.85 -0.98 -11.65
CA ALA A 249 20.50 0.14 -12.33
C ALA A 249 20.37 0.09 -13.86
N ALA A 250 20.22 -1.11 -14.45
CA ALA A 250 19.95 -1.27 -15.88
C ALA A 250 18.51 -0.89 -16.28
N GLY A 251 17.65 -0.54 -15.32
CA GLY A 251 16.25 -0.19 -15.57
C GLY A 251 15.34 -1.40 -15.81
N ILE A 252 15.79 -2.61 -15.50
CA ILE A 252 14.97 -3.82 -15.55
C ILE A 252 14.12 -3.87 -14.29
N LEU A 253 12.81 -4.09 -14.45
CA LEU A 253 11.85 -4.22 -13.35
C LEU A 253 11.30 -5.65 -13.31
N PRO A 254 11.97 -6.60 -12.62
CA PRO A 254 11.50 -7.98 -12.52
C PRO A 254 10.20 -8.12 -11.72
N GLY A 255 9.46 -9.18 -12.00
CA GLY A 255 8.36 -9.62 -11.15
C GLY A 255 8.85 -10.01 -9.77
N ALA A 256 10.01 -10.70 -9.70
CA ALA A 256 10.65 -11.07 -8.45
C ALA A 256 12.18 -11.13 -8.56
N ILE A 257 12.87 -10.77 -7.46
CA ILE A 257 14.32 -11.00 -7.26
C ILE A 257 14.51 -11.53 -5.84
N GLU A 258 15.01 -12.77 -5.74
CA GLU A 258 15.12 -13.52 -4.48
C GLU A 258 16.53 -14.01 -4.24
N ILE A 259 17.03 -13.94 -3.02
CA ILE A 259 18.31 -14.52 -2.62
C ILE A 259 18.12 -15.55 -1.53
N MET A 260 18.86 -16.65 -1.61
CA MET A 260 19.03 -17.63 -0.52
C MET A 260 20.53 -17.88 -0.29
N ASP A 261 20.93 -17.95 0.98
CA ASP A 261 22.31 -18.31 1.34
C ASP A 261 22.53 -19.84 1.41
N ARG A 262 23.76 -20.23 1.72
CA ARG A 262 24.17 -21.64 1.78
C ARG A 262 23.33 -22.46 2.75
N LEU A 263 22.99 -21.93 3.92
CA LEU A 263 22.22 -22.66 4.94
C LEU A 263 20.76 -22.85 4.49
N ALA A 264 20.14 -21.80 3.99
CA ALA A 264 18.79 -21.85 3.44
C ALA A 264 18.70 -22.79 2.22
N LEU A 265 19.69 -22.76 1.33
CA LEU A 265 19.78 -23.65 0.15
C LEU A 265 19.86 -25.11 0.58
N LYS A 266 20.76 -25.43 1.53
CA LYS A 266 20.92 -26.79 2.06
C LYS A 266 19.61 -27.31 2.65
N ALA A 267 18.93 -26.51 3.45
CA ALA A 267 17.66 -26.87 4.07
C ALA A 267 16.54 -27.07 3.02
N ALA A 268 16.42 -26.15 2.07
CA ALA A 268 15.41 -26.20 1.01
C ALA A 268 15.61 -27.39 0.07
N GLU A 269 16.86 -27.64 -0.35
CA GLU A 269 17.17 -28.78 -1.24
C GLU A 269 16.88 -30.12 -0.57
N ALA A 270 17.26 -30.28 0.72
CA ALA A 270 16.97 -31.49 1.50
C ALA A 270 15.46 -31.73 1.68
N ALA A 271 14.63 -30.69 1.60
CA ALA A 271 13.18 -30.80 1.79
C ALA A 271 12.41 -31.01 0.49
N VAL A 272 12.83 -30.36 -0.60
CA VAL A 272 12.01 -30.20 -1.82
C VAL A 272 12.66 -30.82 -3.05
N HIS A 273 13.99 -31.03 -3.06
CA HIS A 273 14.76 -31.50 -4.21
C HIS A 273 14.51 -30.63 -5.46
N ALA A 274 14.72 -29.32 -5.32
CA ALA A 274 14.53 -28.35 -6.38
C ALA A 274 15.64 -28.42 -7.46
N GLY A 275 16.74 -29.11 -7.19
CA GLY A 275 17.92 -29.23 -8.02
C GLY A 275 18.75 -27.94 -8.00
N TYR A 276 18.89 -27.33 -6.82
CA TYR A 276 19.73 -26.15 -6.67
C TYR A 276 21.22 -26.53 -6.76
N PRO A 277 22.09 -25.62 -7.29
CA PRO A 277 23.52 -25.89 -7.41
C PRO A 277 24.19 -26.21 -6.07
N GLU A 278 24.90 -27.34 -6.02
CA GLU A 278 25.64 -27.75 -4.84
C GLU A 278 26.83 -26.80 -4.55
N GLY A 279 27.04 -26.49 -3.28
CA GLY A 279 28.18 -25.67 -2.84
C GLY A 279 28.05 -24.16 -3.11
N ALA A 280 26.92 -23.68 -3.60
CA ALA A 280 26.68 -22.25 -3.75
C ALA A 280 26.71 -21.55 -2.38
N ALA A 281 27.42 -20.41 -2.29
CA ALA A 281 27.36 -19.55 -1.12
C ALA A 281 26.08 -18.69 -1.13
N ALA A 282 25.62 -18.33 -2.32
CA ALA A 282 24.35 -17.66 -2.53
C ALA A 282 23.72 -18.10 -3.87
N LEU A 283 22.40 -18.14 -3.90
CA LEU A 283 21.58 -18.35 -5.09
C LEU A 283 20.70 -17.13 -5.33
N LEU A 284 20.77 -16.57 -6.51
CA LEU A 284 19.87 -15.51 -6.98
C LEU A 284 18.80 -16.12 -7.90
N ILE A 285 17.53 -15.84 -7.63
CA ILE A 285 16.40 -16.20 -8.49
C ILE A 285 15.84 -14.89 -9.03
N VAL A 286 15.75 -14.77 -10.36
CA VAL A 286 15.15 -13.60 -11.02
C VAL A 286 14.05 -14.08 -11.96
N GLU A 287 12.89 -13.45 -11.85
CA GLU A 287 11.75 -13.74 -12.71
C GLU A 287 11.24 -12.49 -13.42
N LEU A 288 11.16 -12.53 -14.72
CA LEU A 288 10.47 -11.55 -15.56
C LEU A 288 9.11 -12.09 -15.97
N GLU A 289 8.11 -11.21 -16.08
CA GLU A 289 6.77 -11.57 -16.48
C GLU A 289 6.12 -10.49 -17.36
N GLY A 290 5.21 -10.91 -18.25
CA GLY A 290 4.49 -9.96 -19.12
C GLY A 290 4.20 -10.52 -20.50
N GLU A 291 4.14 -9.65 -21.52
CA GLU A 291 4.01 -10.02 -22.92
C GLU A 291 5.33 -10.62 -23.43
N SER A 292 5.28 -11.80 -24.08
CA SER A 292 6.50 -12.49 -24.55
C SER A 292 7.39 -11.63 -25.46
N ILE A 293 6.76 -10.79 -26.28
CA ILE A 293 7.47 -9.87 -27.18
C ILE A 293 8.31 -8.81 -26.42
N GLU A 294 7.96 -8.45 -25.18
CA GLU A 294 8.75 -7.57 -24.33
C GLU A 294 9.72 -8.33 -23.44
N VAL A 295 9.24 -9.42 -22.83
CA VAL A 295 9.98 -10.19 -21.83
C VAL A 295 11.21 -10.89 -22.44
N ASP A 296 11.11 -11.46 -23.65
CA ASP A 296 12.23 -12.21 -24.25
C ASP A 296 13.48 -11.36 -24.51
N PRO A 297 13.41 -10.15 -25.10
CA PRO A 297 14.58 -9.27 -25.26
C PRO A 297 15.12 -8.73 -23.92
N GLU A 298 14.24 -8.45 -22.96
CA GLU A 298 14.63 -7.97 -21.64
C GLU A 298 15.34 -9.07 -20.86
N PHE A 299 14.86 -10.31 -20.96
CA PHE A 299 15.50 -11.48 -20.36
C PHE A 299 16.89 -11.75 -20.94
N ALA A 300 17.07 -11.57 -22.24
CA ALA A 300 18.40 -11.68 -22.88
C ALA A 300 19.37 -10.59 -22.34
N SER A 301 18.86 -9.41 -22.02
CA SER A 301 19.65 -8.34 -21.39
C SER A 301 19.98 -8.67 -19.94
N LEU A 302 19.02 -9.21 -19.18
CA LEU A 302 19.21 -9.71 -17.82
C LEU A 302 20.30 -10.80 -17.78
N GLN A 303 20.26 -11.78 -18.67
CA GLN A 303 21.27 -12.84 -18.73
C GLN A 303 22.70 -12.27 -18.88
N LYS A 304 22.93 -11.30 -19.75
CA LYS A 304 24.24 -10.65 -19.93
C LYS A 304 24.72 -9.96 -18.66
N ILE A 305 23.80 -9.31 -17.92
CA ILE A 305 24.14 -8.66 -16.64
C ILE A 305 24.58 -9.70 -15.62
N ILE A 306 23.84 -10.81 -15.52
CA ILE A 306 24.13 -11.92 -14.60
C ILE A 306 25.46 -12.62 -14.99
N GLU A 307 25.72 -12.88 -16.26
CA GLU A 307 27.00 -13.43 -16.75
C GLU A 307 28.19 -12.54 -16.37
N ALA A 308 28.00 -11.20 -16.45
CA ALA A 308 29.02 -10.22 -16.09
C ALA A 308 29.15 -9.96 -14.58
N SER A 309 28.28 -10.53 -13.74
CA SER A 309 28.25 -10.30 -12.29
C SER A 309 29.09 -11.28 -11.45
N GLY A 310 29.82 -12.23 -12.12
CA GLY A 310 30.63 -13.22 -11.41
C GLY A 310 29.89 -14.47 -10.96
N SER A 311 28.71 -14.73 -11.48
CA SER A 311 28.02 -16.01 -11.31
C SER A 311 28.85 -17.13 -11.95
N TYR A 312 28.94 -18.30 -11.29
CA TYR A 312 29.69 -19.44 -11.83
C TYR A 312 28.80 -20.48 -12.49
N GLU A 313 27.50 -20.43 -12.27
CA GLU A 313 26.49 -21.28 -12.88
C GLU A 313 25.19 -20.51 -13.07
N ILE A 314 24.61 -20.62 -14.26
CA ILE A 314 23.34 -20.02 -14.61
C ILE A 314 22.44 -21.12 -15.18
N ARG A 315 21.20 -21.18 -14.66
CA ARG A 315 20.16 -22.09 -15.14
C ARG A 315 18.88 -21.31 -15.43
N VAL A 316 18.30 -21.54 -16.58
CA VAL A 316 16.99 -20.99 -16.96
C VAL A 316 15.94 -22.09 -16.83
N ALA A 317 14.80 -21.79 -16.22
CA ALA A 317 13.68 -22.71 -16.13
C ALA A 317 13.23 -23.14 -17.53
N GLN A 318 13.13 -24.44 -17.75
CA GLN A 318 12.84 -25.02 -19.08
C GLN A 318 11.35 -25.00 -19.42
N ASP A 319 10.52 -25.17 -18.40
CA ASP A 319 9.07 -25.21 -18.50
C ASP A 319 8.40 -24.77 -17.17
N GLU A 320 7.07 -24.73 -17.15
CA GLU A 320 6.29 -24.34 -15.96
C GLU A 320 6.48 -25.33 -14.77
N ALA A 321 6.75 -26.61 -15.06
CA ALA A 321 7.00 -27.59 -13.99
C ALA A 321 8.36 -27.35 -13.33
N ASP A 322 9.38 -26.99 -14.10
CA ASP A 322 10.70 -26.61 -13.59
C ASP A 322 10.62 -25.29 -12.82
N ARG A 323 9.93 -24.28 -13.35
CA ARG A 323 9.61 -23.03 -12.66
C ARG A 323 8.94 -23.30 -11.31
N ALA A 324 7.88 -24.10 -11.30
CA ALA A 324 7.14 -24.44 -10.08
C ALA A 324 8.02 -25.12 -9.02
N ARG A 325 8.98 -25.99 -9.41
CA ARG A 325 9.94 -26.61 -8.48
C ARG A 325 10.88 -25.59 -7.86
N ILE A 326 11.41 -24.67 -8.67
CA ILE A 326 12.26 -23.57 -8.20
C ILE A 326 11.52 -22.77 -7.12
N TRP A 327 10.31 -22.31 -7.42
CA TRP A 327 9.51 -21.53 -6.50
C TRP A 327 9.05 -22.31 -5.26
N LYS A 328 8.76 -23.62 -5.41
CA LYS A 328 8.44 -24.48 -4.27
C LYS A 328 9.58 -24.55 -3.25
N GLY A 329 10.83 -24.67 -3.74
CA GLY A 329 12.02 -24.64 -2.88
C GLY A 329 12.17 -23.30 -2.16
N ARG A 330 12.04 -22.16 -2.89
CA ARG A 330 12.12 -20.82 -2.31
C ARG A 330 11.02 -20.57 -1.28
N LYS A 331 9.76 -20.84 -1.61
CA LYS A 331 8.62 -20.67 -0.69
C LYS A 331 8.67 -21.60 0.51
N GLY A 332 9.25 -22.80 0.34
CA GLY A 332 9.44 -23.78 1.42
C GLY A 332 10.67 -23.54 2.29
N ALA A 333 11.54 -22.58 1.97
CA ALA A 333 12.81 -22.37 2.66
C ALA A 333 12.61 -22.12 4.17
N PHE A 334 11.65 -21.28 4.58
CA PHE A 334 11.36 -21.00 5.99
C PHE A 334 11.05 -22.26 6.80
N SER A 335 10.13 -23.09 6.32
CA SER A 335 9.75 -24.33 7.02
C SER A 335 10.86 -25.39 6.96
N SER A 336 11.70 -25.36 5.93
CA SER A 336 12.79 -26.32 5.74
C SER A 336 13.93 -26.10 6.74
N VAL A 337 14.12 -24.88 7.22
CA VAL A 337 15.15 -24.50 8.19
C VAL A 337 14.95 -25.20 9.55
N GLY A 338 13.73 -25.58 9.91
CA GLY A 338 13.43 -26.44 11.08
C GLY A 338 14.12 -27.81 11.04
N ARG A 339 14.76 -28.21 9.92
CA ARG A 339 15.63 -29.39 9.83
C ARG A 339 17.06 -29.13 10.35
N LEU A 340 17.47 -27.86 10.44
CA LEU A 340 18.78 -27.42 10.88
C LEU A 340 18.82 -27.14 12.38
N SER A 341 17.72 -26.65 12.95
CA SER A 341 17.60 -26.31 14.36
C SER A 341 16.15 -26.52 14.82
N PRO A 342 15.92 -26.90 16.08
CA PRO A 342 14.57 -27.09 16.62
C PRO A 342 13.78 -25.77 16.70
N ASP A 343 14.46 -24.66 16.94
CA ASP A 343 13.84 -23.34 17.06
C ASP A 343 14.54 -22.30 16.18
N TYR A 344 13.82 -21.26 15.78
CA TYR A 344 14.37 -20.10 15.08
C TYR A 344 13.50 -18.86 15.26
N ILE A 345 14.14 -17.68 15.23
CA ILE A 345 13.48 -16.37 15.15
C ILE A 345 13.66 -15.84 13.74
N VAL A 346 12.57 -15.36 13.13
CA VAL A 346 12.60 -14.71 11.81
C VAL A 346 12.55 -13.22 12.00
N GLN A 347 13.58 -12.49 11.56
CA GLN A 347 13.52 -11.05 11.44
C GLN A 347 12.99 -10.62 10.05
N ASP A 348 12.58 -9.36 9.93
CA ASP A 348 11.92 -8.83 8.73
C ASP A 348 12.31 -7.34 8.55
N GLY A 349 13.61 -7.08 8.65
CA GLY A 349 14.14 -5.74 8.44
C GLY A 349 14.19 -5.36 6.95
N VAL A 350 14.20 -4.08 6.66
CA VAL A 350 14.38 -3.57 5.30
C VAL A 350 15.57 -2.63 5.26
N VAL A 351 16.35 -2.69 4.18
CA VAL A 351 17.44 -1.75 3.89
C VAL A 351 17.30 -1.20 2.48
N PRO A 352 17.86 -0.02 2.16
CA PRO A 352 18.03 0.41 0.77
C PRO A 352 18.79 -0.67 -0.02
N ARG A 353 18.38 -0.92 -1.26
CA ARG A 353 18.97 -1.99 -2.11
C ARG A 353 20.47 -1.82 -2.32
N SER A 354 20.94 -0.58 -2.46
CA SER A 354 22.36 -0.25 -2.57
C SER A 354 23.16 -0.61 -1.30
N ARG A 355 22.50 -0.78 -0.15
CA ARG A 355 23.13 -1.15 1.12
C ARG A 355 23.00 -2.65 1.44
N LEU A 356 22.41 -3.44 0.52
CA LEU A 356 22.13 -4.86 0.75
C LEU A 356 23.43 -5.65 1.04
N GLY A 357 24.49 -5.44 0.27
CA GLY A 357 25.78 -6.11 0.48
C GLY A 357 26.38 -5.81 1.87
N GLU A 358 26.32 -4.55 2.31
CA GLU A 358 26.76 -4.13 3.64
C GLU A 358 25.95 -4.77 4.76
N ALA A 359 24.62 -4.82 4.60
CA ALA A 359 23.74 -5.48 5.57
C ALA A 359 24.04 -6.97 5.70
N LEU A 360 24.31 -7.66 4.59
CA LEU A 360 24.61 -9.09 4.56
C LEU A 360 25.97 -9.39 5.24
N ALA A 361 26.99 -8.59 4.97
CA ALA A 361 28.29 -8.71 5.63
C ALA A 361 28.18 -8.48 7.15
N GLU A 362 27.37 -7.53 7.58
CA GLU A 362 27.14 -7.26 9.01
C GLU A 362 26.38 -8.41 9.69
N ILE A 363 25.37 -9.01 9.03
CA ILE A 363 24.66 -10.20 9.56
C ILE A 363 25.63 -11.37 9.74
N GLU A 364 26.52 -11.62 8.78
CA GLU A 364 27.52 -12.68 8.86
C GLU A 364 28.53 -12.43 9.99
N ARG A 365 28.96 -11.19 10.18
CA ARG A 365 29.81 -10.78 11.29
C ARG A 365 29.14 -11.01 12.63
N LEU A 366 27.89 -10.56 12.79
CA LEU A 366 27.12 -10.73 14.03
C LEU A 366 26.85 -12.21 14.31
N SER A 367 26.48 -13.01 13.31
CA SER A 367 26.32 -14.47 13.43
C SER A 367 27.57 -15.14 13.98
N SER A 368 28.75 -14.75 13.48
CA SER A 368 30.04 -15.26 13.94
C SER A 368 30.38 -14.80 15.36
N GLU A 369 30.08 -13.55 15.71
CA GLU A 369 30.36 -12.98 17.04
C GLU A 369 29.54 -13.64 18.14
N PHE A 370 28.25 -13.96 17.85
CA PHE A 370 27.35 -14.60 18.80
C PHE A 370 27.47 -16.15 18.80
N ASP A 371 28.22 -16.72 17.85
CA ASP A 371 28.27 -18.19 17.59
C ASP A 371 26.85 -18.77 17.40
N ILE A 372 25.99 -18.03 16.70
CA ILE A 372 24.61 -18.42 16.35
C ILE A 372 24.46 -18.47 14.84
N PRO A 373 24.17 -19.62 14.24
CA PRO A 373 23.94 -19.72 12.80
C PRO A 373 22.73 -18.89 12.37
N VAL A 374 22.89 -18.12 11.28
CA VAL A 374 21.80 -17.35 10.64
C VAL A 374 21.64 -17.83 9.22
N ALA A 375 20.46 -18.32 8.87
CA ALA A 375 20.11 -18.65 7.49
C ALA A 375 19.37 -17.48 6.86
N ASN A 376 19.72 -17.12 5.62
CA ASN A 376 19.21 -15.92 4.98
C ASN A 376 18.35 -16.22 3.75
N VAL A 377 17.14 -15.65 3.73
CA VAL A 377 16.16 -15.76 2.63
C VAL A 377 15.58 -14.38 2.40
N PHE A 378 15.83 -13.76 1.22
CA PHE A 378 15.55 -12.35 1.02
C PHE A 378 14.65 -12.09 -0.17
N HIS A 379 13.79 -11.05 -0.06
CA HIS A 379 13.23 -10.35 -1.21
C HIS A 379 14.22 -9.26 -1.64
N ALA A 380 15.24 -9.65 -2.39
CA ALA A 380 16.37 -8.76 -2.69
C ALA A 380 15.96 -7.55 -3.56
N GLY A 381 14.94 -7.71 -4.42
CA GLY A 381 14.39 -6.64 -5.22
C GLY A 381 13.78 -5.49 -4.41
N ASP A 382 13.31 -5.77 -3.19
CA ASP A 382 12.70 -4.79 -2.29
C ASP A 382 13.62 -4.36 -1.14
N GLY A 383 14.80 -5.00 -0.99
CA GLY A 383 15.69 -4.81 0.16
C GLY A 383 15.17 -5.42 1.47
N ASN A 384 14.17 -6.30 1.40
CA ASN A 384 13.55 -6.90 2.58
C ASN A 384 14.29 -8.16 3.00
N LEU A 385 14.88 -8.14 4.18
CA LEU A 385 15.73 -9.18 4.76
C LEU A 385 14.92 -10.11 5.65
N HIS A 386 15.10 -11.43 5.47
CA HIS A 386 14.53 -12.41 6.41
C HIS A 386 15.66 -13.30 6.97
N PRO A 387 16.51 -12.80 7.87
CA PRO A 387 17.45 -13.65 8.59
C PRO A 387 16.70 -14.56 9.58
N LEU A 388 16.96 -15.86 9.49
CA LEU A 388 16.45 -16.89 10.40
C LEU A 388 17.56 -17.23 11.39
N ILE A 389 17.43 -16.79 12.62
CA ILE A 389 18.38 -16.96 13.71
C ILE A 389 18.09 -18.31 14.35
N LEU A 390 19.01 -19.26 14.23
CA LEU A 390 18.82 -20.66 14.62
C LEU A 390 19.31 -20.90 16.03
N PHE A 391 18.48 -21.50 16.89
CA PHE A 391 18.86 -21.82 18.26
C PHE A 391 18.11 -23.05 18.78
N ASP A 392 18.56 -23.64 19.91
CA ASP A 392 17.83 -24.67 20.65
C ASP A 392 17.28 -24.06 21.94
N GLY A 393 15.96 -23.86 22.01
CA GLY A 393 15.28 -23.28 23.16
C GLY A 393 15.36 -24.16 24.44
N ASN A 394 15.86 -25.41 24.35
CA ASN A 394 16.15 -26.24 25.53
C ASN A 394 17.49 -25.89 26.17
N GLU A 395 18.38 -25.16 25.50
CA GLU A 395 19.64 -24.68 26.08
C GLU A 395 19.40 -23.40 26.90
N GLU A 396 19.96 -23.33 28.09
CA GLU A 396 19.83 -22.18 28.99
C GLU A 396 20.45 -20.94 28.38
N GLY A 397 19.67 -19.84 28.29
CA GLY A 397 20.09 -18.53 27.74
C GLY A 397 20.18 -18.47 26.21
N ALA A 398 19.80 -19.55 25.49
CA ALA A 398 19.86 -19.53 24.02
C ALA A 398 18.83 -18.57 23.39
N LEU A 399 17.63 -18.53 23.95
CA LEU A 399 16.59 -17.60 23.47
C LEU A 399 17.01 -16.13 23.67
N GLU A 400 17.49 -15.77 24.84
CA GLU A 400 17.92 -14.41 25.17
C GLU A 400 19.07 -13.95 24.25
N ARG A 401 20.04 -14.81 23.95
CA ARG A 401 21.12 -14.53 23.00
C ARG A 401 20.58 -14.35 21.57
N ALA A 402 19.63 -15.18 21.16
CA ALA A 402 19.00 -15.08 19.85
C ALA A 402 18.18 -13.79 19.71
N GLU A 403 17.44 -13.38 20.75
CA GLU A 403 16.72 -12.10 20.80
C GLU A 403 17.66 -10.90 20.78
N GLU A 404 18.82 -10.96 21.47
CA GLU A 404 19.83 -9.91 21.43
C GLU A 404 20.41 -9.74 20.01
N LEU A 405 20.78 -10.84 19.36
CA LEU A 405 21.24 -10.84 17.97
C LEU A 405 20.17 -10.29 17.03
N ALA A 406 18.91 -10.69 17.19
CA ALA A 406 17.77 -10.19 16.44
C ALA A 406 17.63 -8.66 16.56
N GLY A 407 17.76 -8.14 17.79
CA GLY A 407 17.72 -6.72 18.07
C GLY A 407 18.85 -5.92 17.40
N LEU A 408 20.06 -6.47 17.36
CA LEU A 408 21.20 -5.85 16.68
C LEU A 408 20.97 -5.76 15.16
N ILE A 409 20.40 -6.80 14.55
CA ILE A 409 20.05 -6.82 13.14
C ILE A 409 18.98 -5.77 12.82
N VAL A 410 17.94 -5.64 13.64
CA VAL A 410 16.89 -4.60 13.47
C VAL A 410 17.49 -3.20 13.57
N ARG A 411 18.36 -2.93 14.56
CA ARG A 411 19.06 -1.65 14.70
C ARG A 411 19.99 -1.34 13.53
N MET A 412 20.64 -2.37 12.97
CA MET A 412 21.43 -2.23 11.76
C MET A 412 20.55 -1.73 10.61
N CYS A 413 19.34 -2.28 10.40
CA CYS A 413 18.44 -1.81 9.36
C CYS A 413 18.08 -0.33 9.54
N ILE A 414 17.82 0.13 10.77
CA ILE A 414 17.57 1.55 11.07
C ILE A 414 18.81 2.41 10.70
N ARG A 415 20.01 2.01 11.13
CA ARG A 415 21.26 2.74 10.85
C ARG A 415 21.53 2.88 9.35
N LEU A 416 21.17 1.89 8.57
CA LEU A 416 21.31 1.89 7.11
C LEU A 416 20.22 2.71 6.39
N GLY A 417 19.28 3.33 7.12
CA GLY A 417 18.22 4.18 6.56
C GLY A 417 16.99 3.40 6.11
N GLY A 418 16.82 2.17 6.59
CA GLY A 418 15.72 1.28 6.29
C GLY A 418 14.57 1.29 7.30
N SER A 419 13.90 0.13 7.47
CA SER A 419 12.77 -0.07 8.37
C SER A 419 12.94 -1.31 9.25
N ILE A 420 12.31 -1.29 10.43
CA ILE A 420 12.29 -2.41 11.38
C ILE A 420 11.44 -3.59 10.90
N THR A 421 10.53 -3.36 9.94
CA THR A 421 9.67 -4.40 9.37
C THR A 421 9.23 -4.02 7.96
N GLY A 422 9.33 -4.99 7.04
CA GLY A 422 8.86 -4.84 5.66
C GLY A 422 7.40 -5.24 5.49
N GLU A 423 7.02 -6.41 6.02
CA GLU A 423 5.72 -7.04 5.75
C GLU A 423 5.12 -7.83 6.93
N HIS A 424 5.91 -8.21 7.97
CA HIS A 424 5.40 -8.97 9.11
C HIS A 424 4.65 -8.11 10.13
N GLY A 425 4.85 -6.78 10.09
CA GLY A 425 4.34 -5.84 11.07
C GLY A 425 5.17 -5.81 12.35
N ILE A 426 4.76 -4.96 13.28
CA ILE A 426 5.46 -4.72 14.55
C ILE A 426 5.03 -5.73 15.62
N GLY A 427 3.71 -5.93 15.75
CA GLY A 427 3.13 -6.84 16.73
C GLY A 427 3.58 -6.59 18.16
N MET A 428 3.94 -7.67 18.86
CA MET A 428 4.56 -7.63 20.20
C MET A 428 6.07 -7.54 20.13
N GLU A 429 6.67 -8.21 19.14
CA GLU A 429 8.11 -8.45 19.04
C GLU A 429 8.90 -7.16 18.86
N LYS A 430 8.47 -6.32 17.92
CA LYS A 430 9.26 -5.16 17.46
C LYS A 430 8.81 -3.83 18.08
N ARG A 431 7.80 -3.83 18.95
CA ARG A 431 7.23 -2.58 19.51
C ARG A 431 8.26 -1.69 20.22
N ALA A 432 9.27 -2.28 20.86
CA ALA A 432 10.33 -1.52 21.53
C ALA A 432 11.19 -0.71 20.54
N TYR A 433 11.44 -1.26 19.34
CA TYR A 433 12.26 -0.63 18.31
C TYR A 433 11.54 0.48 17.55
N LEU A 434 10.21 0.60 17.69
CA LEU A 434 9.46 1.69 17.06
C LEU A 434 9.95 3.07 17.53
N ALA A 435 10.32 3.19 18.81
CA ALA A 435 10.88 4.41 19.39
C ALA A 435 12.32 4.74 18.91
N GLU A 436 13.01 3.77 18.30
CA GLU A 436 14.31 3.99 17.66
C GLU A 436 14.16 4.48 16.20
N MET A 437 13.02 4.16 15.54
CA MET A 437 12.70 4.57 14.18
C MET A 437 11.95 5.90 14.12
N PHE A 438 10.99 6.12 15.03
CA PHE A 438 10.18 7.33 15.10
C PHE A 438 10.45 8.11 16.37
N ASN A 439 10.51 9.43 16.26
CA ASN A 439 10.67 10.27 17.44
C ASN A 439 9.38 10.31 18.28
N ARG A 440 9.48 10.90 19.48
CA ARG A 440 8.35 10.96 20.41
C ARG A 440 7.12 11.67 19.82
N THR A 441 7.31 12.77 19.11
CA THR A 441 6.20 13.52 18.47
C THR A 441 5.47 12.69 17.42
N ASP A 442 6.22 11.95 16.60
CA ASP A 442 5.64 11.08 15.58
C ASP A 442 4.73 10.01 16.23
N MET A 443 5.25 9.33 17.28
CA MET A 443 4.51 8.32 18.03
C MET A 443 3.30 8.89 18.77
N GLU A 444 3.42 10.06 19.41
CA GLU A 444 2.30 10.72 20.08
C GLU A 444 1.15 11.02 19.12
N ASN A 445 1.45 11.45 17.89
CA ASN A 445 0.43 11.69 16.87
C ASN A 445 -0.25 10.39 16.40
N MET A 446 0.50 9.30 16.19
CA MET A 446 -0.10 7.99 15.88
C MET A 446 -1.00 7.51 17.03
N ILE A 447 -0.61 7.70 18.29
CA ILE A 447 -1.41 7.33 19.45
C ILE A 447 -2.65 8.21 19.60
N ARG A 448 -2.56 9.53 19.34
CA ARG A 448 -3.75 10.41 19.30
C ARG A 448 -4.76 9.90 18.28
N ILE A 449 -4.31 9.51 17.08
CA ILE A 449 -5.18 8.92 16.06
C ILE A 449 -5.80 7.62 16.58
N ARG A 450 -5.01 6.69 17.13
CA ARG A 450 -5.53 5.45 17.69
C ARG A 450 -6.61 5.71 18.72
N ARG A 451 -6.33 6.58 19.71
CA ARG A 451 -7.28 6.92 20.80
C ARG A 451 -8.53 7.64 20.33
N SER A 452 -8.47 8.34 19.19
CA SER A 452 -9.67 8.94 18.59
C SER A 452 -10.63 7.91 18.01
N LEU A 453 -10.12 6.73 17.66
CA LEU A 453 -10.88 5.60 17.11
C LEU A 453 -11.21 4.55 18.18
N ASP A 454 -10.35 4.39 19.17
CA ASP A 454 -10.47 3.41 20.26
C ASP A 454 -10.04 4.06 21.60
N PRO A 455 -10.90 4.90 22.22
CA PRO A 455 -10.52 5.62 23.44
C PRO A 455 -10.22 4.73 24.64
N TYR A 456 -10.67 3.48 24.62
CA TYR A 456 -10.42 2.49 25.67
C TYR A 456 -9.30 1.50 25.32
N GLU A 457 -8.71 1.65 24.13
CA GLU A 457 -7.67 0.76 23.61
C GLU A 457 -8.06 -0.73 23.74
N LEU A 458 -9.27 -1.09 23.29
CA LEU A 458 -9.82 -2.45 23.39
C LEU A 458 -9.36 -3.35 22.27
N SER A 459 -9.25 -2.82 21.04
CA SER A 459 -8.89 -3.57 19.86
C SER A 459 -7.40 -3.83 19.81
N ASN A 460 -7.01 -5.08 19.83
CA ASN A 460 -5.62 -5.57 19.73
C ASN A 460 -4.62 -4.82 20.64
N ARG A 461 -5.03 -4.54 21.87
CA ARG A 461 -4.23 -3.84 22.90
C ARG A 461 -2.83 -4.46 23.03
N THR A 462 -1.84 -3.65 23.40
CA THR A 462 -0.44 -4.05 23.63
C THR A 462 0.39 -4.34 22.36
N LYS A 463 -0.18 -4.20 21.16
CA LYS A 463 0.53 -4.37 19.89
C LYS A 463 1.00 -3.04 19.33
N MET A 464 1.96 -3.08 18.44
CA MET A 464 2.54 -1.98 17.66
C MET A 464 3.29 -0.93 18.51
N PHE A 465 2.67 -0.34 19.51
CA PHE A 465 3.26 0.75 20.29
C PHE A 465 3.90 0.26 21.59
N PRO A 466 5.08 0.81 21.98
CA PRO A 466 5.59 0.65 23.35
C PRO A 466 4.61 1.31 24.35
N GLU A 467 4.77 1.02 25.63
CA GLU A 467 3.99 1.71 26.66
C GLU A 467 4.35 3.20 26.64
N MET A 468 3.42 4.02 26.18
CA MET A 468 3.52 5.47 26.18
C MET A 468 2.67 6.00 27.34
N GLY A 469 3.23 6.87 28.16
CA GLY A 469 2.49 7.59 29.19
C GLY A 469 1.38 8.48 28.63
N GLU A 470 0.94 9.47 29.41
CA GLU A 470 -0.02 10.46 28.91
C GLU A 470 0.53 11.19 27.67
N VAL A 471 -0.28 11.24 26.62
CA VAL A 471 0.00 12.04 25.43
C VAL A 471 -0.60 13.43 25.64
N PRO A 472 0.21 14.50 25.66
CA PRO A 472 -0.30 15.83 25.95
C PRO A 472 -1.29 16.29 24.85
N PRO A 473 -2.29 17.13 25.19
CA PRO A 473 -3.15 17.74 24.20
C PRO A 473 -2.35 18.66 23.26
N LEU A 474 -2.86 18.88 22.03
CA LEU A 474 -2.27 19.88 21.14
C LEU A 474 -2.39 21.29 21.72
N GLU A 475 -1.41 22.15 21.44
CA GLU A 475 -1.39 23.53 21.91
C GLU A 475 -2.67 24.30 21.53
N ALA A 476 -3.15 25.10 22.46
CA ALA A 476 -4.36 25.90 22.31
C ALA A 476 -4.26 26.91 21.15
N LYS A 477 -5.41 27.22 20.54
CA LYS A 477 -5.53 28.16 19.43
C LYS A 477 -5.16 29.58 19.91
N PRO A 478 -4.26 30.32 19.23
CA PRO A 478 -3.94 31.69 19.57
C PRO A 478 -5.15 32.64 19.34
N PRO A 479 -5.21 33.79 20.01
CA PRO A 479 -6.18 34.84 19.66
C PRO A 479 -5.99 35.28 18.21
N ALA A 480 -7.08 35.64 17.54
CA ALA A 480 -7.02 36.01 16.13
C ALA A 480 -6.16 37.28 15.91
N PRO A 481 -5.04 37.20 15.20
CA PRO A 481 -4.34 38.39 14.72
C PRO A 481 -5.20 39.06 13.63
N ALA A 482 -4.91 40.32 13.33
CA ALA A 482 -5.52 40.98 12.16
C ALA A 482 -5.24 40.17 10.91
N ILE A 483 -6.25 39.93 10.09
CA ILE A 483 -6.10 39.23 8.80
C ILE A 483 -5.18 40.09 7.94
N GLY A 484 -4.05 39.49 7.54
CA GLY A 484 -2.97 40.17 6.84
C GLY A 484 -2.70 39.60 5.46
N SER A 485 -1.51 39.94 4.93
CA SER A 485 -1.00 39.43 3.67
C SER A 485 -0.81 37.90 3.67
N THR A 486 -0.88 37.27 2.50
CA THR A 486 -0.53 35.84 2.28
C THR A 486 0.80 35.49 2.91
N LEU A 487 0.83 34.44 3.74
CA LEU A 487 2.05 33.91 4.34
C LEU A 487 2.81 33.05 3.32
N GLN A 488 4.12 33.24 3.18
CA GLN A 488 4.97 32.50 2.23
C GLN A 488 6.22 31.94 2.90
N PRO A 489 6.06 30.88 3.73
CA PRO A 489 7.19 30.26 4.40
C PRO A 489 8.18 29.65 3.41
N LYS A 490 9.46 29.71 3.76
CA LYS A 490 10.58 29.14 3.01
C LYS A 490 11.21 27.94 3.71
N THR A 491 10.96 27.81 5.01
CA THR A 491 11.49 26.71 5.84
C THR A 491 10.37 26.00 6.58
N VAL A 492 10.65 24.79 7.03
CA VAL A 492 9.72 23.98 7.83
C VAL A 492 9.40 24.66 9.16
N GLU A 493 10.39 25.30 9.78
CA GLU A 493 10.24 26.04 11.02
C GLU A 493 9.27 27.22 10.87
N GLU A 494 9.34 27.94 9.74
CA GLU A 494 8.39 29.02 9.42
C GLU A 494 6.96 28.48 9.22
N VAL A 495 6.80 27.27 8.65
CA VAL A 495 5.49 26.59 8.58
C VAL A 495 4.96 26.28 9.99
N CYS A 496 5.79 25.64 10.85
CA CYS A 496 5.43 25.34 12.23
C CYS A 496 5.01 26.62 12.99
N GLN A 497 5.78 27.69 12.85
CA GLN A 497 5.47 28.97 13.49
C GLN A 497 4.18 29.58 12.94
N SER A 498 3.94 29.51 11.63
CA SER A 498 2.69 29.99 11.01
C SER A 498 1.48 29.27 11.58
N VAL A 499 1.54 27.92 11.70
CA VAL A 499 0.45 27.15 12.28
C VAL A 499 0.19 27.54 13.74
N ARG A 500 1.24 27.76 14.55
CA ARG A 500 1.09 28.20 15.94
C ARG A 500 0.51 29.62 16.06
N SER A 501 0.84 30.49 15.11
CA SER A 501 0.52 31.92 15.17
C SER A 501 -0.88 32.29 14.67
N PHE A 502 -1.51 31.47 13.82
CA PHE A 502 -2.80 31.80 13.20
C PHE A 502 -3.89 30.79 13.58
N PRO A 503 -5.09 31.29 13.93
CA PRO A 503 -6.19 30.44 14.39
C PRO A 503 -6.91 29.71 13.25
N SER A 504 -6.77 30.13 12.00
CA SER A 504 -7.37 29.49 10.83
C SER A 504 -6.49 29.69 9.62
N LEU A 505 -6.15 28.59 8.94
CA LEU A 505 -5.24 28.56 7.80
C LEU A 505 -5.85 27.76 6.66
N VAL A 506 -5.60 28.21 5.42
CA VAL A 506 -5.86 27.46 4.20
C VAL A 506 -4.56 27.30 3.42
N CYS A 507 -4.15 26.07 3.18
CA CYS A 507 -2.93 25.75 2.45
C CYS A 507 -3.13 25.98 0.95
N ARG A 508 -2.12 26.55 0.27
CA ARG A 508 -2.06 26.72 -1.16
C ARG A 508 -0.66 26.37 -1.66
N GLY A 509 -0.57 25.55 -2.72
CA GLY A 509 0.66 25.35 -3.48
C GLY A 509 0.70 26.26 -4.69
N GLY A 510 0.89 25.72 -5.91
CA GLY A 510 0.93 26.48 -7.15
C GLY A 510 -0.42 27.02 -7.66
N GLY A 511 -1.52 26.84 -6.93
CA GLY A 511 -2.84 27.38 -7.26
C GLY A 511 -3.53 26.73 -8.47
N SER A 512 -3.02 25.61 -8.99
CA SER A 512 -3.56 24.91 -10.17
C SER A 512 -4.94 24.27 -9.96
N LYS A 513 -5.41 24.19 -8.70
CA LYS A 513 -6.70 23.61 -8.30
C LYS A 513 -7.40 24.58 -7.32
N PRO A 514 -7.92 25.71 -7.83
CA PRO A 514 -8.36 26.83 -6.99
C PRO A 514 -9.55 26.49 -6.07
N ALA A 515 -10.41 25.55 -6.47
CA ALA A 515 -11.55 25.15 -5.64
C ALA A 515 -11.12 24.47 -4.32
N LEU A 516 -9.91 23.87 -4.27
CA LEU A 516 -9.39 23.16 -3.10
C LEU A 516 -8.69 24.06 -2.08
N SER A 517 -8.43 25.33 -2.42
CA SER A 517 -7.71 26.29 -1.56
C SER A 517 -8.47 27.59 -1.37
N ARG A 518 -9.80 27.52 -1.35
CA ARG A 518 -10.64 28.70 -1.07
C ARG A 518 -10.57 29.06 0.41
N ALA A 519 -10.09 30.25 0.68
CA ALA A 519 -10.11 30.78 2.04
C ALA A 519 -11.49 31.38 2.37
N SER A 520 -11.99 31.11 3.58
CA SER A 520 -13.06 31.90 4.16
C SER A 520 -12.57 33.31 4.46
N GLN A 521 -13.47 34.25 4.70
CA GLN A 521 -13.09 35.63 5.06
C GLN A 521 -12.22 35.72 6.31
N THR A 522 -12.18 34.68 7.14
CA THR A 522 -11.45 34.65 8.42
C THR A 522 -10.19 33.78 8.38
N ALA A 523 -9.96 33.04 7.30
CA ALA A 523 -8.80 32.14 7.18
C ALA A 523 -7.62 32.83 6.47
N GLN A 524 -6.43 32.68 7.05
CA GLN A 524 -5.19 33.15 6.48
C GLN A 524 -4.67 32.17 5.41
N ILE A 525 -4.26 32.65 4.26
CA ILE A 525 -3.65 31.80 3.21
C ILE A 525 -2.20 31.53 3.58
N LEU A 526 -1.84 30.26 3.63
CA LEU A 526 -0.48 29.73 3.75
C LEU A 526 -0.03 29.21 2.38
N ASP A 527 0.72 30.03 1.68
CA ASP A 527 1.23 29.75 0.33
C ASP A 527 2.60 29.06 0.41
N LEU A 528 2.60 27.78 0.11
CA LEU A 528 3.77 26.90 0.20
C LEU A 528 4.65 26.92 -1.06
N SER A 529 4.35 27.73 -2.07
CA SER A 529 5.10 27.76 -3.33
C SER A 529 6.59 28.10 -3.15
N ARG A 530 6.95 28.77 -2.06
CA ARG A 530 8.36 29.09 -1.71
C ARG A 530 9.06 28.01 -0.89
N LEU A 531 8.33 27.03 -0.35
CA LEU A 531 8.88 25.85 0.31
C LEU A 531 9.18 24.80 -0.77
N SER A 532 10.22 25.03 -1.58
CA SER A 532 10.47 24.26 -2.81
C SER A 532 11.93 23.85 -2.95
N GLY A 533 12.16 22.71 -3.59
CA GLY A 533 13.45 22.11 -3.90
C GLY A 533 13.41 20.58 -3.74
N VAL A 534 14.23 19.90 -4.51
CA VAL A 534 14.51 18.46 -4.31
C VAL A 534 15.59 18.37 -3.25
N LEU A 535 15.27 17.70 -2.13
CA LEU A 535 16.17 17.55 -0.98
C LEU A 535 17.17 16.41 -1.20
N GLU A 536 16.71 15.34 -1.86
CA GLU A 536 17.50 14.15 -2.11
C GLU A 536 16.96 13.44 -3.37
N TYR A 537 17.87 12.91 -4.18
CA TYR A 537 17.53 12.05 -5.31
C TYR A 537 18.55 10.94 -5.42
N GLN A 538 18.09 9.70 -5.39
CA GLN A 538 18.88 8.47 -5.48
C GLN A 538 18.39 7.67 -6.69
N PRO A 539 18.95 7.91 -7.88
CA PRO A 539 18.51 7.23 -9.12
C PRO A 539 18.61 5.71 -9.04
N GLU A 540 19.65 5.19 -8.38
CA GLU A 540 19.90 3.76 -8.17
C GLU A 540 18.88 3.09 -7.25
N GLU A 541 18.25 3.85 -6.36
CA GLU A 541 17.16 3.39 -5.48
C GLU A 541 15.77 3.64 -6.06
N PHE A 542 15.70 4.38 -7.17
CA PHE A 542 14.45 4.88 -7.72
C PHE A 542 13.62 5.69 -6.72
N THR A 543 14.28 6.54 -5.93
CA THR A 543 13.61 7.38 -4.93
C THR A 543 14.08 8.82 -4.97
N PHE A 544 13.18 9.75 -4.66
CA PHE A 544 13.52 11.14 -4.38
C PHE A 544 12.68 11.69 -3.24
N THR A 545 13.23 12.72 -2.56
CA THR A 545 12.50 13.51 -1.56
C THR A 545 12.48 14.97 -2.00
N ALA A 546 11.30 15.59 -2.01
CA ALA A 546 11.12 16.99 -2.38
C ALA A 546 10.24 17.74 -1.39
N LEU A 547 10.50 19.04 -1.22
CA LEU A 547 9.62 19.95 -0.49
C LEU A 547 8.27 20.09 -1.19
N ALA A 548 7.20 20.29 -0.41
CA ALA A 548 5.82 20.24 -0.90
C ALA A 548 5.46 21.29 -1.95
N GLY A 549 6.14 22.45 -1.93
CA GLY A 549 5.97 23.53 -2.90
C GLY A 549 6.75 23.34 -4.22
N THR A 550 7.53 22.26 -4.36
CA THR A 550 8.28 21.96 -5.58
C THR A 550 7.34 21.72 -6.75
N ALA A 551 7.54 22.41 -7.87
CA ALA A 551 6.73 22.23 -9.07
C ALA A 551 6.89 20.82 -9.64
N VAL A 552 5.80 20.17 -10.02
CA VAL A 552 5.81 18.85 -10.66
C VAL A 552 6.67 18.86 -11.93
N ALA A 553 6.59 19.91 -12.76
CA ALA A 553 7.38 20.04 -13.97
C ALA A 553 8.91 20.05 -13.68
N GLN A 554 9.33 20.68 -12.58
CA GLN A 554 10.74 20.68 -12.15
C GLN A 554 11.21 19.26 -11.77
N VAL A 555 10.38 18.52 -11.02
CA VAL A 555 10.69 17.13 -10.66
C VAL A 555 10.77 16.26 -11.91
N GLN A 556 9.80 16.36 -12.81
CA GLN A 556 9.81 15.62 -14.08
C GLN A 556 11.07 15.91 -14.92
N GLN A 557 11.52 17.16 -14.94
CA GLN A 557 12.76 17.54 -15.65
C GLN A 557 14.00 16.87 -15.03
N ILE A 558 14.11 16.86 -13.70
CA ILE A 558 15.23 16.22 -12.99
C ILE A 558 15.23 14.71 -13.25
N LEU A 559 14.08 14.04 -13.07
CA LEU A 559 13.96 12.60 -13.29
C LEU A 559 14.29 12.19 -14.72
N SER A 560 13.91 13.02 -15.70
CA SER A 560 14.13 12.72 -17.12
C SER A 560 15.62 12.69 -17.50
N GLN A 561 16.50 13.35 -16.75
CA GLN A 561 17.95 13.32 -16.97
C GLN A 561 18.55 11.94 -16.69
N GLU A 562 17.92 11.19 -15.77
CA GLU A 562 18.31 9.82 -15.41
C GLU A 562 17.38 8.76 -16.06
N GLY A 563 16.60 9.15 -17.08
CA GLY A 563 15.69 8.24 -17.75
C GLY A 563 14.53 7.72 -16.87
N GLN A 564 14.17 8.45 -15.82
CA GLN A 564 13.11 8.08 -14.88
C GLN A 564 11.90 9.01 -15.02
N TYR A 565 10.76 8.59 -14.44
CA TYR A 565 9.53 9.37 -14.50
C TYR A 565 8.59 9.06 -13.32
N LEU A 566 7.52 9.86 -13.21
CA LEU A 566 6.42 9.66 -12.25
C LEU A 566 5.30 8.83 -12.92
N PRO A 567 5.17 7.52 -12.64
CA PRO A 567 4.26 6.64 -13.38
C PRO A 567 2.77 6.93 -13.15
N PHE A 568 2.42 7.59 -12.03
CA PHE A 568 1.04 7.98 -11.72
C PHE A 568 0.55 9.18 -12.56
N ASP A 569 1.39 9.70 -13.47
CA ASP A 569 1.05 10.71 -14.47
C ASP A 569 0.39 11.97 -13.86
N PRO A 570 1.15 12.81 -13.12
CA PRO A 570 0.60 13.96 -12.41
C PRO A 570 -0.12 14.93 -13.34
N VAL A 571 -1.34 15.35 -12.96
CA VAL A 571 -2.13 16.31 -13.74
C VAL A 571 -1.76 17.76 -13.42
N LEU A 572 -2.01 18.66 -14.38
CA LEU A 572 -1.81 20.13 -14.27
C LEU A 572 -0.34 20.54 -14.04
N ALA A 573 0.62 19.73 -14.46
CA ALA A 573 2.04 20.06 -14.38
C ALA A 573 2.38 21.35 -15.14
N GLY A 574 1.85 21.52 -16.37
CA GLY A 574 1.99 22.72 -17.17
C GLY A 574 1.25 23.96 -16.63
N ARG A 575 0.35 23.77 -15.66
CA ARG A 575 -0.38 24.84 -14.95
C ARG A 575 0.15 25.12 -13.54
N GLY A 576 1.37 24.68 -13.23
CA GLY A 576 2.07 24.98 -11.98
C GLY A 576 1.65 24.11 -10.78
N ALA A 577 1.16 22.89 -11.02
CA ALA A 577 0.92 21.93 -9.91
C ALA A 577 2.22 21.68 -9.14
N THR A 578 2.11 21.61 -7.80
CA THR A 578 3.21 21.27 -6.89
C THR A 578 3.07 19.85 -6.38
N MET A 579 4.16 19.23 -5.90
CA MET A 579 4.16 17.89 -5.35
C MET A 579 3.19 17.76 -4.17
N GLY A 580 3.24 18.69 -3.20
CA GLY A 580 2.31 18.71 -2.06
C GLY A 580 0.85 18.94 -2.49
N GLY A 581 0.60 19.82 -3.47
CA GLY A 581 -0.74 20.06 -3.99
C GLY A 581 -1.30 18.84 -4.76
N THR A 582 -0.44 18.03 -5.37
CA THR A 582 -0.83 16.80 -6.06
C THR A 582 -1.18 15.69 -5.05
N VAL A 583 -0.37 15.53 -3.99
CA VAL A 583 -0.67 14.61 -2.88
C VAL A 583 -1.94 15.01 -2.16
N ALA A 584 -2.02 16.28 -1.72
CA ALA A 584 -3.19 16.78 -0.99
C ALA A 584 -4.50 16.62 -1.78
N ALA A 585 -4.48 16.74 -3.10
CA ALA A 585 -5.64 16.53 -3.95
C ALA A 585 -5.90 15.05 -4.32
N GLY A 586 -4.93 14.16 -4.11
CA GLY A 586 -5.03 12.75 -4.48
C GLY A 586 -5.30 12.57 -5.97
N THR A 587 -4.58 13.31 -6.83
CA THR A 587 -4.83 13.30 -8.27
C THR A 587 -3.75 12.55 -9.05
N SER A 588 -4.20 11.73 -10.01
CA SER A 588 -3.36 11.00 -10.96
C SER A 588 -3.95 11.13 -12.36
N GLY A 589 -3.13 11.03 -13.38
CA GLY A 589 -3.56 11.02 -14.78
C GLY A 589 -3.83 9.59 -15.28
N SER A 590 -3.95 9.47 -16.59
CA SER A 590 -4.31 8.21 -17.27
C SER A 590 -3.23 7.11 -17.13
N GLY A 591 -1.95 7.50 -16.96
CA GLY A 591 -0.82 6.59 -16.77
C GLY A 591 -0.93 5.71 -15.51
N ARG A 592 -1.79 6.06 -14.56
CA ARG A 592 -2.09 5.17 -13.41
C ARG A 592 -2.62 3.79 -13.79
N GLN A 593 -3.05 3.62 -15.05
CA GLN A 593 -3.60 2.36 -15.55
C GLN A 593 -2.63 1.20 -15.36
N ARG A 594 -1.34 1.42 -15.62
CA ARG A 594 -0.33 0.36 -15.59
C ARG A 594 0.18 0.08 -14.18
N HIS A 595 0.67 1.08 -13.51
CA HIS A 595 1.44 0.92 -12.27
C HIS A 595 0.70 1.40 -11.00
N GLY A 596 -0.47 1.97 -11.12
CA GLY A 596 -1.22 2.55 -10.00
C GLY A 596 -1.13 4.07 -9.94
N GLY A 597 -1.84 4.66 -8.96
CA GLY A 597 -1.93 6.09 -8.74
C GLY A 597 -0.89 6.62 -7.76
N ILE A 598 -0.99 7.91 -7.43
CA ILE A 598 -0.08 8.58 -6.49
C ILE A 598 0.07 7.85 -5.15
N ARG A 599 -1.00 7.15 -4.69
CA ARG A 599 -1.01 6.35 -3.47
C ARG A 599 -0.04 5.16 -3.49
N ASP A 600 0.32 4.72 -4.68
CA ASP A 600 1.18 3.55 -4.89
C ASP A 600 2.66 3.95 -5.00
N PHE A 601 2.95 5.25 -5.00
CA PHE A 601 4.29 5.80 -5.19
C PHE A 601 4.78 6.67 -4.03
N LEU A 602 3.91 7.20 -3.17
CA LEU A 602 4.30 7.97 -1.99
C LEU A 602 4.77 7.01 -0.88
N LEU A 603 6.04 7.10 -0.50
CA LEU A 603 6.71 6.25 0.50
C LEU A 603 6.80 6.92 1.87
N GLY A 604 7.03 8.22 1.91
CA GLY A 604 7.21 8.99 3.14
C GLY A 604 6.59 10.36 3.05
N VAL A 605 6.20 10.89 4.19
CA VAL A 605 5.61 12.22 4.34
C VAL A 605 6.06 12.88 5.63
N SER A 606 6.37 14.18 5.55
CA SER A 606 6.39 15.04 6.71
C SER A 606 5.31 16.10 6.60
N PHE A 607 4.60 16.35 7.68
CA PHE A 607 3.55 17.38 7.73
C PHE A 607 3.50 18.07 9.11
N VAL A 608 2.96 19.27 9.13
CA VAL A 608 2.74 20.02 10.38
C VAL A 608 1.27 19.88 10.78
N ASN A 609 1.03 19.32 11.97
CA ASN A 609 -0.33 19.13 12.52
C ASN A 609 -0.94 20.45 13.03
N GLY A 610 -2.20 20.40 13.52
CA GLY A 610 -2.90 21.58 14.05
C GLY A 610 -2.28 22.18 15.32
N GLY A 611 -1.37 21.52 16.01
CA GLY A 611 -0.55 22.03 17.11
C GLY A 611 0.71 22.74 16.64
N GLY A 612 1.04 22.73 15.37
CA GLY A 612 2.31 23.25 14.85
C GLY A 612 3.49 22.32 15.10
N GLU A 613 3.23 21.01 15.34
CA GLU A 613 4.24 19.98 15.52
C GLU A 613 4.58 19.36 14.16
N LEU A 614 5.87 19.13 13.90
CA LEU A 614 6.32 18.39 12.72
C LEU A 614 6.19 16.88 12.97
N VAL A 615 5.40 16.21 12.14
CA VAL A 615 5.10 14.78 12.21
C VAL A 615 5.64 14.09 10.96
N ARG A 616 6.28 12.95 11.14
CA ARG A 616 6.83 12.11 10.05
C ARG A 616 6.13 10.77 10.03
N GLY A 617 5.96 10.22 8.81
CA GLY A 617 5.44 8.89 8.59
C GLY A 617 6.03 8.25 7.34
N GLY A 618 6.04 6.91 7.31
CA GLY A 618 6.66 6.15 6.23
C GLY A 618 8.20 6.06 6.36
N ALA A 619 8.86 5.63 5.29
CA ALA A 619 10.31 5.49 5.20
C ALA A 619 10.77 5.71 3.75
N LYS A 620 12.10 5.72 3.50
CA LYS A 620 12.67 5.86 2.15
C LYS A 620 12.85 4.53 1.42
N VAL A 621 12.19 3.48 1.88
CA VAL A 621 12.26 2.13 1.31
C VAL A 621 10.92 1.70 0.74
N VAL A 622 10.93 0.77 -0.21
CA VAL A 622 9.73 0.35 -0.97
C VAL A 622 8.76 -0.46 -0.10
N LYS A 623 9.28 -1.31 0.80
CA LYS A 623 8.48 -2.04 1.78
C LYS A 623 8.63 -1.41 3.16
N ASN A 624 7.52 -1.06 3.78
CA ASN A 624 7.49 -0.55 5.14
C ASN A 624 6.12 -0.82 5.78
N ALA A 625 6.10 -1.61 6.83
CA ALA A 625 4.91 -1.89 7.64
C ALA A 625 5.09 -1.38 9.09
N ALA A 626 6.03 -0.43 9.33
CA ALA A 626 6.29 0.12 10.64
C ALA A 626 5.35 1.30 10.95
N GLY A 627 4.44 1.11 11.90
CA GLY A 627 3.48 2.12 12.32
C GLY A 627 2.32 2.31 11.33
N PHE A 628 1.53 3.34 11.56
CA PHE A 628 0.41 3.67 10.66
C PHE A 628 0.90 4.27 9.34
N ASP A 629 0.25 3.93 8.23
CA ASP A 629 0.58 4.47 6.91
C ASP A 629 0.07 5.93 6.78
N LEU A 630 0.76 6.85 7.45
CA LEU A 630 0.48 8.29 7.35
C LEU A 630 0.63 8.85 5.93
N PRO A 631 1.56 8.36 5.08
CA PRO A 631 1.57 8.70 3.66
C PRO A 631 0.23 8.49 2.98
N LYS A 632 -0.44 7.34 3.16
CA LYS A 632 -1.76 7.09 2.59
C LYS A 632 -2.82 8.04 3.16
N LEU A 633 -2.80 8.29 4.48
CA LEU A 633 -3.73 9.21 5.13
C LEU A 633 -3.65 10.62 4.53
N MET A 634 -2.45 11.09 4.19
CA MET A 634 -2.25 12.45 3.67
C MET A 634 -2.61 12.62 2.20
N ILE A 635 -2.72 11.53 1.43
CA ILE A 635 -3.21 11.56 0.05
C ILE A 635 -4.71 11.89 0.04
N GLY A 636 -5.08 12.96 -0.67
CA GLY A 636 -6.46 13.43 -0.73
C GLY A 636 -6.93 14.16 0.54
N SER A 637 -6.01 14.52 1.45
CA SER A 637 -6.31 15.23 2.70
C SER A 637 -6.79 16.67 2.49
N LEU A 638 -6.60 17.26 1.33
CA LEU A 638 -6.99 18.63 0.95
C LEU A 638 -6.49 19.71 1.93
N GLY A 639 -5.44 19.41 2.71
CA GLY A 639 -4.92 20.29 3.74
C GLY A 639 -5.77 20.39 5.01
N CYS A 640 -6.75 19.49 5.22
CA CYS A 640 -7.59 19.48 6.42
C CYS A 640 -6.99 18.70 7.60
N LEU A 641 -6.00 17.82 7.35
CA LEU A 641 -5.35 17.01 8.38
C LEU A 641 -3.98 17.57 8.81
N GLY A 642 -3.44 18.53 8.07
CA GLY A 642 -2.13 19.11 8.31
C GLY A 642 -1.54 19.78 7.07
N VAL A 643 -0.40 20.45 7.24
CA VAL A 643 0.35 21.13 6.18
C VAL A 643 1.48 20.24 5.73
N LEU A 644 1.43 19.71 4.49
CA LEU A 644 2.51 18.93 3.90
C LEU A 644 3.78 19.79 3.75
N VAL A 645 4.95 19.25 4.13
CA VAL A 645 6.23 19.97 4.04
C VAL A 645 7.28 19.27 3.19
N ASP A 646 7.46 17.96 3.33
CA ASP A 646 8.28 17.17 2.42
C ASP A 646 7.65 15.81 2.11
N LEU A 647 8.07 15.22 0.99
CA LEU A 647 7.44 14.05 0.39
C LEU A 647 8.51 13.17 -0.26
N THR A 648 8.51 11.89 0.09
CA THR A 648 9.39 10.88 -0.52
C THR A 648 8.59 10.00 -1.46
N PHE A 649 9.06 9.88 -2.70
CA PHE A 649 8.41 9.07 -3.74
C PHE A 649 9.36 8.01 -4.28
N LYS A 650 8.79 6.87 -4.67
CA LYS A 650 9.44 5.99 -5.62
C LYS A 650 9.13 6.43 -7.05
N VAL A 651 10.04 6.13 -7.97
CA VAL A 651 9.93 6.41 -9.41
C VAL A 651 10.23 5.15 -10.20
N PHE A 652 9.96 5.16 -11.50
CA PHE A 652 10.28 4.02 -12.38
C PHE A 652 11.11 4.47 -13.58
N PRO A 653 11.80 3.51 -14.24
CA PRO A 653 12.44 3.74 -15.54
C PRO A 653 11.39 4.16 -16.56
N ARG A 654 11.69 5.20 -17.35
CA ARG A 654 10.78 5.68 -18.40
C ARG A 654 10.85 4.78 -19.62
N PRO A 655 9.73 4.33 -20.19
CA PRO A 655 9.70 3.69 -21.49
C PRO A 655 10.46 4.50 -22.54
N ARG A 656 11.26 3.83 -23.38
CA ARG A 656 12.11 4.51 -24.38
C ARG A 656 11.30 5.22 -25.47
N ARG A 657 10.15 4.64 -25.83
CA ARG A 657 9.18 5.25 -26.76
C ARG A 657 7.75 4.95 -26.35
N TYR A 658 6.86 5.80 -26.84
CA TYR A 658 5.42 5.61 -26.71
C TYR A 658 4.77 5.63 -28.10
N VAL A 659 3.66 4.92 -28.23
CA VAL A 659 2.74 5.00 -29.37
C VAL A 659 1.31 4.96 -28.85
N THR A 660 0.46 5.78 -29.40
CA THR A 660 -0.98 5.80 -29.08
C THR A 660 -1.78 5.38 -30.29
N LEU A 661 -2.60 4.36 -30.14
CA LEU A 661 -3.61 3.98 -31.12
C LEU A 661 -4.89 4.77 -30.86
N GLU A 662 -5.27 5.63 -31.81
CA GLU A 662 -6.51 6.36 -31.79
C GLU A 662 -7.57 5.59 -32.61
N LEU A 663 -8.74 5.36 -32.01
CA LEU A 663 -9.83 4.57 -32.56
C LEU A 663 -11.13 5.34 -32.45
N GLU A 664 -11.98 5.23 -33.48
CA GLU A 664 -13.36 5.71 -33.42
C GLU A 664 -14.32 4.53 -33.47
N ARG A 665 -15.33 4.57 -32.64
CA ARG A 665 -16.43 3.60 -32.57
C ARG A 665 -17.75 4.29 -32.85
N PRO A 666 -18.71 3.59 -33.48
CA PRO A 666 -19.96 4.21 -33.88
C PRO A 666 -20.79 4.79 -32.73
N ASN A 667 -20.66 4.20 -31.55
CA ASN A 667 -21.46 4.55 -30.37
C ASN A 667 -20.74 4.16 -29.07
N LEU A 668 -21.32 4.55 -27.94
CA LEU A 668 -20.78 4.27 -26.61
C LEU A 668 -20.72 2.77 -26.28
N ALA A 669 -21.74 2.00 -26.67
CA ALA A 669 -21.78 0.56 -26.34
C ALA A 669 -20.62 -0.19 -26.99
N ASP A 670 -20.31 0.09 -28.27
CA ASP A 670 -19.17 -0.48 -28.97
C ASP A 670 -17.83 -0.08 -28.31
N ALA A 671 -17.72 1.18 -27.86
CA ALA A 671 -16.54 1.67 -27.15
C ALA A 671 -16.34 0.98 -25.80
N LEU A 672 -17.41 0.78 -25.01
CA LEU A 672 -17.37 0.11 -23.73
C LEU A 672 -17.04 -1.38 -23.88
N GLU A 673 -17.52 -2.04 -24.94
CA GLU A 673 -17.13 -3.42 -25.26
C GLU A 673 -15.62 -3.51 -25.52
N GLN A 674 -15.04 -2.55 -26.26
CA GLN A 674 -13.59 -2.52 -26.48
C GLN A 674 -12.83 -2.28 -25.17
N LEU A 675 -13.30 -1.39 -24.29
CA LEU A 675 -12.69 -1.19 -22.97
C LEU A 675 -12.72 -2.47 -22.14
N SER A 676 -13.85 -3.19 -22.13
CA SER A 676 -13.97 -4.47 -21.43
C SER A 676 -12.97 -5.52 -21.97
N ARG A 677 -12.83 -5.61 -23.30
CA ARG A 677 -11.83 -6.49 -23.95
C ARG A 677 -10.40 -6.12 -23.56
N LEU A 678 -10.07 -4.82 -23.54
CA LEU A 678 -8.75 -4.33 -23.11
C LEU A 678 -8.48 -4.62 -21.63
N LYS A 679 -9.48 -4.44 -20.76
CA LYS A 679 -9.35 -4.79 -19.32
C LYS A 679 -9.08 -6.29 -19.12
N SER A 680 -9.70 -7.17 -19.91
CA SER A 680 -9.50 -8.63 -19.82
C SER A 680 -8.27 -9.12 -20.58
N SER A 681 -7.63 -8.27 -21.38
CA SER A 681 -6.42 -8.64 -22.13
C SER A 681 -5.19 -8.66 -21.23
N GLY A 682 -4.18 -9.41 -21.64
CA GLY A 682 -2.86 -9.41 -21.01
C GLY A 682 -1.92 -8.28 -21.49
N PHE A 683 -2.45 -7.27 -22.21
CA PHE A 683 -1.63 -6.15 -22.67
C PHE A 683 -1.19 -5.26 -21.52
N ASN A 684 0.09 -4.93 -21.49
CA ASN A 684 0.70 -3.96 -20.60
C ASN A 684 0.47 -2.54 -21.13
N LEU A 685 -0.75 -2.01 -20.96
CA LEU A 685 -1.14 -0.69 -21.47
C LEU A 685 -0.74 0.42 -20.51
N GLU A 686 -0.10 1.48 -21.03
CA GLU A 686 0.27 2.67 -20.25
C GLU A 686 -0.96 3.49 -19.86
N ALA A 687 -1.87 3.71 -20.81
CA ALA A 687 -3.09 4.45 -20.59
C ALA A 687 -4.20 4.02 -21.54
N VAL A 688 -5.45 4.11 -21.08
CA VAL A 688 -6.64 3.87 -21.93
C VAL A 688 -7.70 4.90 -21.55
N ASP A 689 -8.05 5.77 -22.50
CA ASP A 689 -9.03 6.81 -22.32
C ASP A 689 -10.16 6.74 -23.36
N LEU A 690 -11.35 7.17 -22.96
CA LEU A 690 -12.55 7.23 -23.79
C LEU A 690 -13.15 8.64 -23.73
N GLU A 691 -13.38 9.27 -24.88
CA GLU A 691 -14.25 10.43 -25.03
C GLU A 691 -15.54 9.98 -25.73
N PRO A 692 -16.69 10.09 -25.05
CA PRO A 692 -17.96 9.72 -25.64
C PRO A 692 -18.29 10.56 -26.91
N PRO A 693 -19.00 9.97 -27.91
CA PRO A 693 -19.65 8.66 -27.80
C PRO A 693 -18.76 7.46 -28.10
N GLY A 694 -17.57 7.62 -28.71
CA GLY A 694 -16.84 6.44 -29.17
C GLY A 694 -15.35 6.64 -29.48
N LYS A 695 -14.74 7.76 -29.09
CA LYS A 695 -13.32 8.03 -29.37
C LYS A 695 -12.44 7.44 -28.29
N LEU A 696 -11.56 6.50 -28.66
CA LEU A 696 -10.66 5.79 -27.76
C LEU A 696 -9.22 6.13 -28.05
N TRP A 697 -8.40 6.24 -27.00
CA TRP A 697 -6.95 6.32 -27.06
C TRP A 697 -6.35 5.21 -26.21
N VAL A 698 -5.51 4.41 -26.84
CA VAL A 698 -4.81 3.29 -26.18
C VAL A 698 -3.31 3.52 -26.32
N ARG A 699 -2.64 3.78 -25.20
CA ARG A 699 -1.21 4.10 -25.13
C ARG A 699 -0.40 2.86 -24.80
N LEU A 700 0.64 2.60 -25.61
CA LEU A 700 1.70 1.60 -25.38
C LEU A 700 3.02 2.33 -25.12
N GLY A 701 3.81 1.82 -24.17
CA GLY A 701 5.18 2.24 -23.94
C GLY A 701 6.10 1.02 -23.99
N GLY A 702 7.36 1.19 -24.34
CA GLY A 702 8.33 0.10 -24.36
C GLY A 702 9.59 0.38 -25.18
N ASN A 703 10.31 -0.66 -25.54
CA ASN A 703 11.48 -0.59 -26.41
C ASN A 703 11.07 -0.37 -27.87
N SER A 704 11.84 0.41 -28.60
CA SER A 704 11.57 0.73 -30.02
C SER A 704 11.44 -0.52 -30.91
N GLU A 705 12.20 -1.57 -30.59
CA GLU A 705 12.26 -2.82 -31.38
C GLU A 705 10.97 -3.66 -31.22
N THR A 706 10.36 -3.65 -30.04
CA THR A 706 9.18 -4.46 -29.71
C THR A 706 7.86 -3.71 -29.92
N LEU A 707 7.90 -2.39 -29.89
CA LEU A 707 6.71 -1.54 -29.87
C LEU A 707 5.84 -1.66 -31.13
N SER A 708 6.48 -1.82 -32.33
CA SER A 708 5.73 -2.04 -33.59
C SER A 708 4.95 -3.35 -33.57
N GLY A 709 5.57 -4.43 -33.12
CA GLY A 709 4.91 -5.74 -33.00
C GLY A 709 3.76 -5.73 -31.99
N ARG A 710 3.93 -5.02 -30.87
CA ARG A 710 2.85 -4.83 -29.89
C ARG A 710 1.69 -4.01 -30.46
N LEU A 711 1.98 -2.96 -31.24
CA LEU A 711 0.96 -2.17 -31.92
C LEU A 711 0.16 -3.03 -32.92
N ASP A 712 0.84 -3.91 -33.66
CA ASP A 712 0.18 -4.79 -34.62
C ASP A 712 -0.69 -5.84 -33.90
N ARG A 713 -0.23 -6.41 -32.79
CA ARG A 713 -1.06 -7.27 -31.92
C ARG A 713 -2.31 -6.53 -31.42
N LEU A 714 -2.14 -5.28 -30.96
CA LEU A 714 -3.24 -4.45 -30.49
C LEU A 714 -4.26 -4.17 -31.61
N ARG A 715 -3.77 -3.86 -32.84
CA ARG A 715 -4.61 -3.67 -34.05
C ARG A 715 -5.38 -4.94 -34.43
N ASN A 716 -4.81 -6.11 -34.26
CA ASN A 716 -5.49 -7.39 -34.50
C ASN A 716 -6.68 -7.60 -33.56
N VAL A 717 -6.58 -7.11 -32.32
CA VAL A 717 -7.66 -7.23 -31.32
C VAL A 717 -8.73 -6.14 -31.47
N LEU A 718 -8.28 -4.90 -31.70
CA LEU A 718 -9.16 -3.72 -31.69
C LEU A 718 -9.58 -3.26 -33.09
N GLY A 719 -8.95 -3.75 -34.14
CA GLY A 719 -9.11 -3.27 -35.49
C GLY A 719 -8.20 -2.09 -35.85
N ARG A 720 -8.27 -1.64 -37.08
CA ARG A 720 -7.43 -0.54 -37.58
C ARG A 720 -7.80 0.79 -36.94
N GLY A 721 -6.76 1.55 -36.56
CA GLY A 721 -6.84 2.89 -36.01
C GLY A 721 -5.63 3.71 -36.44
N GLU A 722 -5.67 5.02 -36.17
CA GLU A 722 -4.57 5.93 -36.45
C GLU A 722 -3.51 5.85 -35.34
N ALA A 723 -2.24 5.66 -35.69
CA ALA A 723 -1.15 5.65 -34.73
C ALA A 723 -0.57 7.06 -34.59
N ARG A 724 -0.52 7.56 -33.35
CA ARG A 724 0.19 8.78 -32.96
C ARG A 724 1.53 8.41 -32.38
N THR A 725 2.58 9.08 -32.81
CA THR A 725 3.97 8.84 -32.38
C THR A 725 4.67 10.15 -32.06
N ASP A 726 5.78 10.05 -31.34
CA ASP A 726 6.73 11.13 -31.09
C ASP A 726 6.08 12.43 -30.56
N GLU A 727 6.20 13.55 -31.25
CA GLU A 727 5.66 14.86 -30.80
C GLU A 727 4.14 14.91 -30.76
N GLU A 728 3.45 14.26 -31.72
CA GLU A 728 2.00 14.20 -31.72
C GLU A 728 1.47 13.43 -30.51
N GLU A 729 2.12 12.31 -30.19
CA GLU A 729 1.81 11.47 -29.06
C GLU A 729 2.01 12.24 -27.74
N SER A 730 3.17 12.83 -27.56
CA SER A 730 3.52 13.60 -26.36
C SER A 730 2.58 14.79 -26.15
N SER A 731 2.29 15.54 -27.22
CA SER A 731 1.37 16.68 -27.19
C SER A 731 -0.07 16.25 -26.84
N LEU A 732 -0.53 15.10 -27.35
CA LEU A 732 -1.85 14.54 -27.04
C LEU A 732 -2.02 14.32 -25.54
N TRP A 733 -1.08 13.64 -24.90
CA TRP A 733 -1.18 13.32 -23.47
C TRP A 733 -0.89 14.51 -22.57
N GLN A 734 0.02 15.41 -22.93
CA GLN A 734 0.23 16.66 -22.20
C GLN A 734 -1.05 17.52 -22.20
N ARG A 735 -1.73 17.65 -23.35
CA ARG A 735 -3.01 18.35 -23.42
C ARG A 735 -4.10 17.67 -22.61
N ALA A 736 -4.06 16.35 -22.51
CA ALA A 736 -5.00 15.58 -21.67
C ALA A 736 -4.78 15.85 -20.19
N THR A 737 -3.54 15.75 -19.70
CA THR A 737 -3.20 15.94 -18.29
C THR A 737 -3.29 17.40 -17.82
N ASP A 738 -3.10 18.38 -18.71
CA ASP A 738 -3.30 19.81 -18.43
C ASP A 738 -4.75 20.29 -18.64
N PHE A 739 -5.67 19.37 -18.99
CA PHE A 739 -7.07 19.68 -19.29
C PHE A 739 -7.26 20.78 -20.35
N ALA A 740 -6.39 20.84 -21.34
CA ALA A 740 -6.48 21.82 -22.43
C ALA A 740 -7.75 21.67 -23.30
N TRP A 741 -8.44 20.52 -23.15
CA TRP A 741 -9.72 20.22 -23.79
C TRP A 741 -10.91 20.80 -23.03
N SER A 742 -10.75 21.29 -21.79
CA SER A 742 -11.81 21.90 -20.98
C SER A 742 -12.11 23.29 -21.48
N PRO A 743 -13.40 23.64 -21.74
CA PRO A 743 -13.78 25.00 -22.11
C PRO A 743 -13.48 26.03 -21.02
N ALA A 744 -13.19 27.24 -21.41
CA ALA A 744 -13.02 28.35 -20.47
C ALA A 744 -14.29 28.55 -19.64
N GLY A 745 -14.16 28.72 -18.32
CA GLY A 745 -15.26 28.90 -17.38
C GLY A 745 -16.03 27.63 -16.98
N ALA A 746 -15.68 26.47 -17.51
CA ALA A 746 -16.26 25.22 -17.07
C ALA A 746 -15.70 24.82 -15.70
N SER A 747 -16.52 24.23 -14.84
CA SER A 747 -16.09 23.61 -13.60
C SER A 747 -15.42 22.27 -13.88
N LEU A 748 -14.19 22.08 -13.39
CA LEU A 748 -13.46 20.82 -13.53
C LEU A 748 -13.72 19.90 -12.34
N VAL A 749 -14.30 18.73 -12.62
CA VAL A 749 -14.69 17.76 -11.58
C VAL A 749 -14.05 16.40 -11.84
N LYS A 750 -13.49 15.79 -10.78
CA LYS A 750 -12.99 14.41 -10.72
C LYS A 750 -14.09 13.51 -10.16
N ILE A 751 -14.48 12.45 -10.88
CA ILE A 751 -15.54 11.52 -10.44
C ILE A 751 -14.99 10.09 -10.57
N PRO A 752 -14.69 9.39 -9.46
CA PRO A 752 -14.45 7.95 -9.48
C PRO A 752 -15.67 7.20 -10.00
N VAL A 753 -15.47 6.28 -10.94
CA VAL A 753 -16.55 5.55 -11.60
C VAL A 753 -16.07 4.13 -11.92
N THR A 754 -16.96 3.22 -12.25
CA THR A 754 -16.64 1.90 -12.80
C THR A 754 -17.22 1.77 -14.21
N LEU A 755 -16.67 0.85 -15.00
CA LEU A 755 -17.13 0.62 -16.37
C LEU A 755 -18.64 0.35 -16.44
N ALA A 756 -19.15 -0.40 -15.46
CA ALA A 756 -20.56 -0.75 -15.36
C ALA A 756 -21.50 0.46 -15.13
N LEU A 757 -21.00 1.53 -14.50
CA LEU A 757 -21.81 2.73 -14.20
C LEU A 757 -21.79 3.78 -15.33
N ILE A 758 -20.88 3.65 -16.31
CA ILE A 758 -20.77 4.62 -17.41
C ILE A 758 -22.09 4.76 -18.20
N PRO A 759 -22.80 3.70 -18.61
CA PRO A 759 -24.05 3.85 -19.34
C PRO A 759 -25.09 4.69 -18.60
N SER A 760 -25.34 4.40 -17.34
CA SER A 760 -26.33 5.14 -16.53
C SER A 760 -25.90 6.61 -16.31
N LEU A 761 -24.62 6.87 -16.15
CA LEU A 761 -24.12 8.22 -16.03
C LEU A 761 -24.27 9.00 -17.37
N GLU A 762 -24.00 8.36 -18.50
CA GLU A 762 -24.14 8.96 -19.84
C GLU A 762 -25.62 9.22 -20.24
N GLU A 763 -26.60 8.48 -19.73
CA GLU A 763 -28.00 8.80 -19.88
C GLU A 763 -28.34 10.22 -19.40
N HIS A 764 -27.67 10.68 -18.33
CA HIS A 764 -27.82 12.04 -17.81
C HIS A 764 -26.90 13.03 -18.51
N LEU A 765 -25.61 12.70 -18.71
CA LEU A 765 -24.61 13.62 -19.20
C LEU A 765 -24.73 13.92 -20.71
N SER A 766 -25.22 12.97 -21.52
CA SER A 766 -25.38 13.15 -22.96
C SER A 766 -26.42 14.22 -23.35
N GLN A 767 -27.32 14.53 -22.43
CA GLN A 767 -28.34 15.56 -22.59
C GLN A 767 -27.81 16.97 -22.28
N ILE A 768 -26.57 17.10 -21.82
CA ILE A 768 -25.97 18.35 -21.37
C ILE A 768 -24.72 18.62 -22.22
N SER A 769 -24.58 19.87 -22.67
CA SER A 769 -23.40 20.29 -23.42
C SER A 769 -22.19 20.42 -22.50
N CYS A 770 -21.57 19.29 -22.13
CA CYS A 770 -20.35 19.23 -21.30
C CYS A 770 -19.30 18.34 -21.97
N ARG A 771 -18.03 18.73 -21.84
CA ARG A 771 -16.91 17.88 -22.26
C ARG A 771 -16.50 16.93 -21.13
N ARG A 772 -16.15 15.71 -21.49
CA ARG A 772 -15.84 14.67 -20.53
C ARG A 772 -14.92 13.61 -21.10
N ARG A 773 -14.08 13.04 -20.24
CA ARG A 773 -13.12 12.01 -20.62
C ARG A 773 -13.05 10.95 -19.52
N TYR A 774 -13.35 9.72 -19.88
CA TYR A 774 -13.17 8.56 -19.02
C TYR A 774 -11.76 8.05 -19.16
N CYS A 775 -11.00 8.00 -18.06
CA CYS A 775 -9.61 7.60 -17.99
C CYS A 775 -9.43 6.27 -17.25
N SER A 776 -8.23 5.70 -17.31
CA SER A 776 -7.88 4.47 -16.64
C SER A 776 -8.85 3.32 -16.94
N ALA A 777 -9.12 3.12 -18.24
CA ALA A 777 -10.07 2.11 -18.74
C ALA A 777 -11.46 2.19 -18.07
N GLY A 778 -11.96 3.40 -17.84
CA GLY A 778 -13.29 3.66 -17.30
C GLY A 778 -13.38 3.68 -15.76
N ASN A 779 -12.27 3.88 -15.05
CA ASN A 779 -12.28 3.98 -13.59
C ASN A 779 -12.33 5.42 -13.06
N LEU A 780 -12.17 6.41 -13.93
CA LEU A 780 -12.14 7.83 -13.59
C LEU A 780 -12.80 8.63 -14.69
N LEU A 781 -13.74 9.49 -14.32
CA LEU A 781 -14.27 10.54 -15.20
C LEU A 781 -13.67 11.88 -14.81
N TRP A 782 -13.07 12.56 -15.81
CA TRP A 782 -12.81 13.98 -15.78
C TRP A 782 -13.93 14.71 -16.53
N LEU A 783 -14.64 15.60 -15.83
CA LEU A 783 -15.81 16.31 -16.36
C LEU A 783 -15.56 17.82 -16.35
N ALA A 784 -15.69 18.46 -17.50
CA ALA A 784 -15.77 19.92 -17.63
C ALA A 784 -17.27 20.31 -17.66
N TRP A 785 -17.79 20.68 -16.51
CA TRP A 785 -19.20 20.95 -16.28
C TRP A 785 -19.53 22.41 -16.53
N THR A 786 -20.61 22.69 -17.27
CA THR A 786 -20.99 24.04 -17.73
C THR A 786 -22.37 24.48 -17.23
N ASP A 787 -23.08 23.66 -16.49
CA ASP A 787 -24.39 23.93 -15.90
C ASP A 787 -24.28 24.20 -14.39
N ALA A 788 -25.37 24.38 -13.67
CA ALA A 788 -25.40 24.54 -12.23
C ALA A 788 -24.87 23.30 -11.50
N LEU A 789 -24.02 23.48 -10.47
CA LEU A 789 -23.41 22.37 -9.73
C LEU A 789 -24.44 21.55 -8.97
N GLU A 790 -25.57 22.15 -8.53
CA GLU A 790 -26.67 21.48 -7.84
C GLU A 790 -27.29 20.38 -8.72
N ARG A 791 -27.31 20.57 -10.03
CA ARG A 791 -27.77 19.55 -10.98
C ARG A 791 -26.81 18.36 -11.03
N LEU A 792 -25.50 18.63 -11.07
CA LEU A 792 -24.48 17.57 -11.00
C LEU A 792 -24.54 16.84 -9.66
N GLU A 793 -24.68 17.57 -8.56
CA GLU A 793 -24.86 17.03 -7.21
C GLU A 793 -26.01 16.01 -7.18
N SER A 794 -27.19 16.38 -7.71
CA SER A 794 -28.36 15.52 -7.79
C SER A 794 -28.12 14.25 -8.62
N ILE A 795 -27.43 14.38 -9.76
CA ILE A 795 -27.06 13.21 -10.60
C ILE A 795 -26.16 12.26 -9.83
N LEU A 796 -25.12 12.78 -9.18
CA LEU A 796 -24.17 11.97 -8.44
C LEU A 796 -24.83 11.25 -7.24
N GLN A 797 -25.70 11.96 -6.50
CA GLN A 797 -26.46 11.36 -5.39
C GLN A 797 -27.39 10.24 -5.88
N THR A 798 -28.08 10.44 -7.00
CA THR A 798 -28.98 9.42 -7.58
C THR A 798 -28.23 8.16 -8.00
N LEU A 799 -26.99 8.30 -8.49
CA LEU A 799 -26.17 7.18 -8.96
C LEU A 799 -25.26 6.60 -7.86
N GLY A 800 -25.31 7.14 -6.64
CA GLY A 800 -24.44 6.69 -5.57
C GLY A 800 -22.96 7.04 -5.79
N LEU A 801 -22.67 8.13 -6.50
CA LEU A 801 -21.33 8.59 -6.83
C LEU A 801 -20.91 9.81 -6.02
N GLY A 802 -19.60 9.98 -5.87
CA GLY A 802 -19.01 11.20 -5.32
C GLY A 802 -18.11 11.91 -6.32
N GLY A 803 -17.95 13.21 -6.17
CA GLY A 803 -17.10 14.03 -7.03
C GLY A 803 -16.24 15.00 -6.25
N LEU A 804 -15.08 15.37 -6.82
CA LEU A 804 -14.17 16.39 -6.29
C LEU A 804 -14.04 17.55 -7.29
N LEU A 805 -14.48 18.73 -6.87
CA LEU A 805 -14.36 19.97 -7.65
C LEU A 805 -12.92 20.50 -7.54
N LEU A 806 -12.21 20.59 -8.66
CA LEU A 806 -10.84 21.13 -8.72
C LEU A 806 -10.82 22.61 -9.11
N ASP A 807 -11.71 22.99 -10.01
CA ASP A 807 -11.86 24.38 -10.51
C ASP A 807 -13.34 24.69 -10.75
N GLY A 808 -13.76 25.93 -10.55
CA GLY A 808 -15.14 26.36 -10.72
C GLY A 808 -15.78 26.92 -9.44
N PRO A 809 -16.98 27.54 -9.51
CA PRO A 809 -17.69 28.05 -8.33
C PRO A 809 -18.20 26.89 -7.45
N GLY A 810 -18.51 27.11 -6.18
CA GLY A 810 -19.07 26.08 -5.28
C GLY A 810 -18.84 26.42 -3.81
N ALA A 811 -19.70 25.94 -2.92
CA ALA A 811 -19.59 26.15 -1.49
C ALA A 811 -18.48 25.28 -0.84
N GLY A 812 -18.15 24.14 -1.44
CA GLY A 812 -17.11 23.22 -1.00
C GLY A 812 -16.55 22.40 -2.15
N PRO A 813 -15.49 21.60 -1.91
CA PRO A 813 -14.84 20.83 -2.96
C PRO A 813 -15.53 19.50 -3.28
N PHE A 814 -16.43 19.01 -2.44
CA PHE A 814 -17.07 17.71 -2.61
C PHE A 814 -18.48 17.83 -3.15
N LEU A 815 -18.84 16.89 -4.03
CA LEU A 815 -20.17 16.71 -4.62
C LEU A 815 -20.63 15.26 -4.44
N GLY A 816 -21.92 15.02 -4.23
CA GLY A 816 -22.50 13.69 -4.11
C GLY A 816 -22.14 12.95 -2.81
N LEU A 817 -21.93 11.64 -2.89
CA LEU A 817 -21.65 10.82 -1.73
C LEU A 817 -20.20 10.89 -1.27
N ARG A 818 -20.01 10.75 0.05
CA ARG A 818 -18.69 10.71 0.70
C ARG A 818 -18.63 9.56 1.68
N ASP A 819 -17.74 8.62 1.42
CA ASP A 819 -17.46 7.52 2.35
C ASP A 819 -16.44 7.95 3.42
N GLY A 820 -16.48 7.27 4.57
CA GLY A 820 -15.49 7.44 5.64
C GLY A 820 -15.50 8.79 6.37
N GLN A 821 -16.56 9.59 6.27
CA GLN A 821 -16.64 10.91 6.94
C GLN A 821 -16.40 10.83 8.44
N VAL A 822 -17.02 9.87 9.12
CA VAL A 822 -16.85 9.66 10.57
C VAL A 822 -15.40 9.43 10.94
N LEU A 823 -14.72 8.54 10.18
CA LEU A 823 -13.32 8.25 10.41
C LEU A 823 -12.44 9.49 10.16
N THR A 824 -12.71 10.22 9.08
CA THR A 824 -12.00 11.47 8.76
C THR A 824 -12.15 12.49 9.87
N GLN A 825 -13.36 12.67 10.41
CA GLN A 825 -13.62 13.63 11.50
C GLN A 825 -12.89 13.25 12.79
N ARG A 826 -12.89 11.96 13.16
CA ARG A 826 -12.15 11.47 14.33
C ARG A 826 -10.64 11.67 14.18
N ILE A 827 -10.08 11.36 13.03
CA ILE A 827 -8.65 11.56 12.73
C ILE A 827 -8.33 13.07 12.73
N LYS A 828 -9.19 13.90 12.11
CA LYS A 828 -9.01 15.34 12.14
C LYS A 828 -9.00 15.88 13.57
N GLN A 829 -9.92 15.43 14.42
CA GLN A 829 -9.92 15.81 15.82
C GLN A 829 -8.63 15.43 16.55
N ALA A 830 -8.01 14.32 16.19
CA ALA A 830 -6.72 13.90 16.75
C ALA A 830 -5.55 14.78 16.29
N LEU A 831 -5.53 15.18 15.03
CA LEU A 831 -4.43 15.93 14.42
C LEU A 831 -4.65 17.46 14.45
N ASP A 832 -5.90 17.92 14.57
CA ASP A 832 -6.29 19.33 14.56
C ASP A 832 -7.49 19.58 15.49
N SER A 833 -7.33 19.28 16.77
CA SER A 833 -8.40 19.43 17.79
C SER A 833 -8.91 20.87 17.92
N GLN A 834 -8.13 21.85 17.48
CA GLN A 834 -8.47 23.27 17.55
C GLN A 834 -9.16 23.79 16.29
N GLY A 835 -9.30 22.98 15.24
CA GLY A 835 -9.93 23.38 13.98
C GLY A 835 -9.21 24.54 13.28
N ARG A 836 -7.87 24.44 13.14
CA ARG A 836 -7.06 25.46 12.44
C ARG A 836 -7.13 25.31 10.93
N PHE A 837 -7.34 24.09 10.47
CA PHE A 837 -7.46 23.76 9.03
C PHE A 837 -8.94 23.62 8.63
N PRO A 838 -9.25 23.72 7.32
CA PRO A 838 -10.63 23.61 6.85
C PRO A 838 -11.33 22.31 7.28
N ASP A 839 -12.63 22.40 7.46
CA ASP A 839 -13.54 21.27 7.55
C ASP A 839 -14.23 21.06 6.19
N TYR A 840 -14.14 19.87 5.66
CA TYR A 840 -14.75 19.51 4.40
C TYR A 840 -15.72 18.34 4.52
#